data_066b085a274c74f8bd806a29a05b3653
#
_entry.id   066b085a274c74f8bd806a29a05b3653
#
_cell.length_a   1.000
_cell.length_b   1.000
_cell.length_c   1.000
_cell.angle_alpha   90.00
_cell.angle_beta   90.00
_cell.angle_gamma   90.00
#
_symmetry.space_group_name_H-M   'P 1'
#
loop_
_entity.id
_entity.type
_entity.pdbx_description
1 polymer ?
#
loop_
_entity_poly.entity_id
_entity_poly.type
_entity_poly.pdbx_seq_one_letter_code
_entity_poly.pdbx_strand_id
1 'polypeptide(L)'
;MGNKKRSKSHNKRKGPQLSEGERLWKRLNSLFGNNSQLWQKEWDLQSLADFIIEKEKMTIRFARDPKLERVFRGELSQTLAAARKDRQYFTVQDNRKIIVRDNTVIEEIKTNIQKWQSFFTKYTGHVSGITAGPPILDAGLDEERYGLIEETWLAILKGDKLPTDLTLLTDDDLQVWGNFDLQKEIKKFASKRTGFRFHDDEPSIALLLLQNNVVTSAELLKLRLAKRRKDNRNPFPDSYDDKLCELAEKLSEVDGDKEVANGRTDLRDLPLVTIDPHDAKDFDDAVCLIREGEELTLWVAIADVANYVHPSSRLDSTARSRATSVYLPHTVLPMLPPRLADDLCSLRSGVDRLAMVISMSIIDKKITETKAYEAVIRVKQNLAYEDALDNPEFQEMFDLAAAWQEKEIRLNIHNAEMRPRIHGENSINVQVKWPNAATRMIESFMVATNSAIGHLLGSKGAPLPWRCHSPPDAEEVSSLNAKLSALGVDIELPMPSLKTHGQSDSEELSNLLGAWAQSSGGGIDVELEDDSSDDDDDSPSYLQNVLDPDARQNILDALMKAQTQASELDPTVRRIVDQGLFQLMQRATYSSENSGHFGLNLDAYVHFTSPIRRYPDLIAHRQLKSFLRGEEWQHDEDEVSKLSQHCTEQSLIAKYIEWELVANAYHIHLLRGGEIGTQTDLDSPMIGEKSWPARIVGLRTPWVFLDLYDDGAIQGRMHLRQLGKKRQLSVDAHGLNVIQSDSENWEDEKPVIRLGQHYPCRLRGIDIWSGSLDLAPK
;
A
#
# COMPACT_ATOMS: atom_id res chain seq x y z
N MET A 1 -4.91 -14.78 67.26
CA MET A 1 -3.67 -14.15 67.80
C MET A 1 -2.67 -14.01 66.67
N GLY A 2 -2.19 -12.76 66.37
CA GLY A 2 -1.11 -12.56 65.41
C GLY A 2 -1.31 -11.34 64.54
N ASN A 3 -1.47 -10.15 65.14
CA ASN A 3 -1.45 -8.85 64.43
C ASN A 3 -0.06 -8.55 63.87
N LYS A 4 0.11 -8.55 62.55
CA LYS A 4 1.28 -7.93 61.90
C LYS A 4 0.94 -6.47 61.54
N LYS A 5 1.47 -5.53 62.33
CA LYS A 5 1.53 -4.11 62.06
C LYS A 5 2.36 -3.88 60.78
N ARG A 6 1.74 -3.37 59.71
CA ARG A 6 2.45 -2.77 58.55
C ARG A 6 2.98 -1.39 58.98
N SER A 7 4.28 -1.26 59.06
CA SER A 7 4.97 0.02 59.21
C SER A 7 4.73 0.88 57.96
N LYS A 8 4.10 2.05 58.10
CA LYS A 8 4.06 3.09 57.10
C LYS A 8 5.48 3.70 56.99
N SER A 9 6.23 3.37 55.94
CA SER A 9 7.42 4.12 55.62
C SER A 9 7.02 5.53 55.16
N HIS A 10 7.46 6.53 55.89
CA HIS A 10 7.38 7.94 55.48
C HIS A 10 8.29 8.15 54.26
N ASN A 11 7.70 8.18 53.08
CA ASN A 11 8.37 8.67 51.85
C ASN A 11 8.62 10.17 52.04
N LYS A 12 9.77 10.56 52.58
CA LYS A 12 10.25 11.94 52.49
C LYS A 12 10.37 12.26 51.01
N ARG A 13 9.55 13.19 50.51
CA ARG A 13 9.69 13.79 49.19
C ARG A 13 11.13 14.36 49.11
N LYS A 14 12.00 13.63 48.40
CA LYS A 14 13.30 14.20 47.97
C LYS A 14 12.96 15.37 47.06
N GLY A 15 13.48 16.55 47.37
CA GLY A 15 13.42 17.72 46.48
C GLY A 15 13.99 17.35 45.09
N PRO A 16 13.74 18.18 44.07
CA PRO A 16 14.20 17.90 42.69
C PRO A 16 15.71 17.65 42.71
N GLN A 17 16.08 16.43 42.30
CA GLN A 17 17.48 16.01 42.29
C GLN A 17 18.12 16.61 41.04
N LEU A 18 19.13 17.51 41.19
CA LEU A 18 19.84 18.13 40.09
C LEU A 18 20.43 17.10 39.13
N SER A 19 20.39 17.39 37.82
CA SER A 19 21.05 16.55 36.82
C SER A 19 22.56 16.51 37.03
N GLU A 20 23.25 15.50 36.53
CA GLU A 20 24.72 15.46 36.58
C GLU A 20 25.34 16.60 35.82
N GLY A 21 24.77 17.01 34.68
CA GLY A 21 25.20 18.18 33.90
C GLY A 21 25.02 19.47 34.68
N GLU A 22 23.89 19.67 35.38
CA GLU A 22 23.67 20.84 36.23
C GLU A 22 24.65 20.92 37.39
N ARG A 23 24.97 19.78 38.00
CA ARG A 23 25.97 19.71 39.08
C ARG A 23 27.37 20.12 38.56
N LEU A 24 27.76 19.60 37.42
CA LEU A 24 29.01 19.94 36.77
C LEU A 24 29.05 21.42 36.41
N TRP A 25 27.98 21.95 35.81
CA TRP A 25 27.89 23.36 35.45
C TRP A 25 28.01 24.28 36.67
N LYS A 26 27.29 23.99 37.76
CA LYS A 26 27.40 24.77 39.01
C LYS A 26 28.83 24.77 39.55
N ARG A 27 29.52 23.65 39.43
CA ARG A 27 30.95 23.55 39.81
C ARG A 27 31.82 24.41 38.92
N LEU A 28 31.65 24.33 37.59
CA LEU A 28 32.37 25.14 36.62
C LEU A 28 32.05 26.64 36.76
N ASN A 29 30.80 26.99 36.96
CA ASN A 29 30.38 28.36 37.23
C ASN A 29 31.15 28.99 38.43
N SER A 30 31.30 28.23 39.49
CA SER A 30 32.10 28.65 40.65
C SER A 30 33.58 28.79 40.32
N LEU A 31 34.13 27.95 39.42
CA LEU A 31 35.56 27.98 39.06
C LEU A 31 35.89 29.03 37.98
N PHE A 32 34.97 29.30 37.08
CA PHE A 32 35.16 30.26 36.00
C PHE A 32 34.98 31.71 36.49
N GLY A 33 34.00 31.94 37.37
CA GLY A 33 33.68 33.29 37.88
C GLY A 33 33.40 34.28 36.76
N ASN A 34 33.97 35.45 36.83
CA ASN A 34 33.80 36.51 35.83
C ASN A 34 34.81 36.44 34.66
N ASN A 35 35.53 35.33 34.48
CA ASN A 35 36.52 35.18 33.42
C ASN A 35 35.86 34.81 32.08
N SER A 36 35.60 35.82 31.24
CA SER A 36 34.95 35.65 29.94
C SER A 36 35.66 34.69 28.98
N GLN A 37 36.98 34.58 29.06
CA GLN A 37 37.78 33.70 28.21
C GLN A 37 37.55 32.21 28.51
N LEU A 38 37.24 31.87 29.77
CA LEU A 38 36.94 30.48 30.15
C LEU A 38 35.56 30.04 29.67
N TRP A 39 34.60 30.95 29.62
CA TRP A 39 33.25 30.68 29.11
C TRP A 39 33.21 30.49 27.58
N GLN A 40 34.07 31.18 26.86
CA GLN A 40 34.18 31.09 25.39
C GLN A 40 35.12 29.99 24.91
N LYS A 41 35.85 29.33 25.82
CA LYS A 41 36.85 28.32 25.48
C LYS A 41 36.19 27.00 25.07
N GLU A 42 36.69 26.45 23.97
CA GLU A 42 36.40 25.05 23.59
C GLU A 42 37.24 24.10 24.44
N TRP A 43 36.54 23.20 25.12
CA TRP A 43 37.17 22.23 26.01
C TRP A 43 37.02 20.81 25.43
N ASP A 44 38.12 20.08 25.33
CA ASP A 44 38.02 18.62 25.33
C ASP A 44 37.85 18.15 26.80
N LEU A 45 37.28 16.93 26.96
CA LEU A 45 36.94 16.44 28.29
C LEU A 45 38.15 16.27 29.19
N GLN A 46 39.31 15.95 28.63
CA GLN A 46 40.53 15.75 29.41
C GLN A 46 41.07 17.11 29.92
N SER A 47 41.19 18.11 29.04
CA SER A 47 41.64 19.46 29.43
C SER A 47 40.69 20.09 30.45
N LEU A 48 39.38 19.84 30.35
CA LEU A 48 38.44 20.31 31.36
C LEU A 48 38.58 19.59 32.69
N ALA A 49 38.86 18.30 32.67
CA ALA A 49 39.16 17.52 33.89
C ALA A 49 40.41 18.04 34.58
N ASP A 50 41.49 18.27 33.83
CA ASP A 50 42.77 18.73 34.37
C ASP A 50 42.63 20.15 34.93
N PHE A 51 41.87 21.03 34.27
CA PHE A 51 41.52 22.35 34.78
C PHE A 51 40.80 22.27 36.15
N ILE A 52 39.80 21.41 36.30
CA ILE A 52 39.07 21.24 37.55
C ILE A 52 39.99 20.72 38.65
N ILE A 53 40.84 19.74 38.36
CA ILE A 53 41.81 19.17 39.28
C ILE A 53 42.78 20.23 39.80
N GLU A 54 43.32 21.08 38.91
CA GLU A 54 44.22 22.15 39.23
C GLU A 54 43.56 23.22 40.10
N LYS A 55 42.41 23.73 39.68
CA LYS A 55 41.71 24.83 40.40
C LYS A 55 41.22 24.42 41.79
N GLU A 56 40.82 23.19 41.97
CA GLU A 56 40.41 22.66 43.27
C GLU A 56 41.57 22.17 44.12
N LYS A 57 42.82 22.38 43.67
CA LYS A 57 44.05 21.96 44.34
C LYS A 57 44.08 20.48 44.69
N MET A 58 43.46 19.66 43.88
CA MET A 58 43.36 18.22 44.11
C MET A 58 44.72 17.51 43.95
N THR A 59 45.64 18.06 43.16
CA THR A 59 46.99 17.53 42.96
C THR A 59 47.73 17.31 44.28
N ILE A 60 47.58 18.26 45.22
CA ILE A 60 48.20 18.18 46.55
C ILE A 60 47.56 17.05 47.37
N ARG A 61 46.24 16.82 47.23
CA ARG A 61 45.52 15.75 47.92
C ARG A 61 45.86 14.38 47.35
N PHE A 62 46.03 14.28 46.04
CA PHE A 62 46.39 13.04 45.35
C PHE A 62 47.81 12.59 45.73
N ALA A 63 48.74 13.52 45.88
CA ALA A 63 50.10 13.22 46.36
C ALA A 63 50.11 12.59 47.77
N ARG A 64 49.07 12.82 48.59
CA ARG A 64 48.91 12.24 49.95
C ARG A 64 48.12 10.96 49.95
N ASP A 65 47.22 10.75 48.97
CA ASP A 65 46.37 9.57 48.83
C ASP A 65 46.14 9.20 47.35
N PRO A 66 46.97 8.33 46.78
CA PRO A 66 46.82 7.90 45.37
C PRO A 66 45.53 7.16 45.07
N LYS A 67 44.88 6.54 46.04
CA LYS A 67 43.58 5.88 45.85
C LYS A 67 42.46 6.91 45.58
N LEU A 68 42.56 8.06 46.23
CA LEU A 68 41.65 9.18 46.05
C LEU A 68 41.68 9.68 44.62
N GLU A 69 42.85 9.74 43.97
CA GLU A 69 43.00 10.16 42.60
C GLU A 69 42.19 9.26 41.66
N ARG A 70 42.31 7.95 41.77
CA ARG A 70 41.61 7.00 40.90
C ARG A 70 40.09 7.11 41.02
N VAL A 71 39.58 7.23 42.26
CA VAL A 71 38.13 7.39 42.48
C VAL A 71 37.64 8.71 41.94
N PHE A 72 38.35 9.83 42.24
CA PHE A 72 37.96 11.15 41.80
C PHE A 72 37.99 11.30 40.27
N ARG A 73 39.02 10.77 39.58
CA ARG A 73 39.07 10.77 38.12
C ARG A 73 37.96 9.93 37.51
N GLY A 74 37.60 8.80 38.13
CA GLY A 74 36.48 7.95 37.70
C GLY A 74 35.13 8.69 37.78
N GLU A 75 34.84 9.31 38.92
CA GLU A 75 33.62 10.09 39.12
C GLU A 75 33.57 11.31 38.19
N LEU A 76 34.68 12.01 38.04
CA LEU A 76 34.78 13.16 37.15
C LEU A 76 34.60 12.79 35.71
N SER A 77 35.16 11.66 35.25
CA SER A 77 34.97 11.14 33.90
C SER A 77 33.50 10.83 33.60
N GLN A 78 32.78 10.22 34.54
CA GLN A 78 31.33 9.98 34.39
C GLN A 78 30.54 11.28 34.31
N THR A 79 30.84 12.22 35.20
CA THR A 79 30.17 13.51 35.22
C THR A 79 30.48 14.35 33.97
N LEU A 80 31.70 14.32 33.46
CA LEU A 80 32.08 14.96 32.20
C LEU A 80 31.41 14.32 30.98
N ALA A 81 31.19 13.02 30.99
CA ALA A 81 30.45 12.35 29.93
C ALA A 81 28.99 12.84 29.89
N ALA A 82 28.40 13.18 31.04
CA ALA A 82 27.07 13.77 31.11
C ALA A 82 26.98 15.15 30.46
N ALA A 83 28.10 15.96 30.46
CA ALA A 83 28.13 17.26 29.82
C ALA A 83 27.83 17.21 28.31
N ARG A 84 28.19 16.10 27.63
CA ARG A 84 27.86 15.90 26.19
C ARG A 84 26.40 15.65 25.93
N LYS A 85 25.65 15.27 26.96
CA LYS A 85 24.22 14.96 26.86
C LYS A 85 23.33 16.09 27.36
N ASP A 86 23.85 16.94 28.22
CA ASP A 86 23.09 18.02 28.86
C ASP A 86 23.29 19.34 28.09
N ARG A 87 22.49 19.53 27.07
CA ARG A 87 22.53 20.66 26.16
C ARG A 87 22.08 21.99 26.78
N GLN A 88 21.45 21.95 27.92
CA GLN A 88 21.08 23.17 28.65
C GLN A 88 22.29 23.94 29.14
N TYR A 89 23.34 23.25 29.55
CA TYR A 89 24.52 23.83 30.21
C TYR A 89 25.77 23.80 29.32
N PHE A 90 25.76 22.98 28.24
CA PHE A 90 26.93 22.76 27.41
C PHE A 90 26.55 22.77 25.92
N THR A 91 27.32 23.45 25.09
CA THR A 91 27.28 23.32 23.64
C THR A 91 28.31 22.28 23.21
N VAL A 92 27.96 21.34 22.34
CA VAL A 92 28.90 20.36 21.79
C VAL A 92 29.20 20.76 20.36
N GLN A 93 30.48 20.87 20.02
CA GLN A 93 30.99 21.17 18.68
C GLN A 93 31.21 19.90 17.86
N ASP A 94 31.31 20.01 16.53
CA ASP A 94 31.52 18.90 15.59
C ASP A 94 32.74 18.02 15.93
N ASN A 95 33.76 18.60 16.48
CA ASN A 95 34.99 17.91 16.95
C ASN A 95 34.84 17.26 18.33
N ARG A 96 33.62 17.15 18.87
CA ARG A 96 33.28 16.64 20.21
C ARG A 96 33.81 17.46 21.37
N LYS A 97 34.32 18.66 21.13
CA LYS A 97 34.64 19.62 22.20
C LYS A 97 33.36 20.22 22.75
N ILE A 98 33.42 20.74 23.97
CA ILE A 98 32.31 21.39 24.65
C ILE A 98 32.64 22.84 24.99
N ILE A 99 31.63 23.71 24.91
CA ILE A 99 31.66 25.08 25.44
C ILE A 99 30.69 25.12 26.61
N VAL A 100 31.14 25.65 27.74
CA VAL A 100 30.31 25.81 28.93
C VAL A 100 29.50 27.09 28.78
N ARG A 101 28.18 27.02 28.89
CA ARG A 101 27.32 28.20 28.75
C ARG A 101 27.38 29.08 29.97
N ASP A 102 27.44 30.40 29.79
CA ASP A 102 27.36 31.33 30.89
C ASP A 102 25.93 31.43 31.47
N ASN A 103 25.80 32.12 32.60
CA ASN A 103 24.53 32.22 33.31
C ASN A 103 23.47 32.99 32.52
N THR A 104 23.86 33.97 31.70
CA THR A 104 22.96 34.81 30.91
C THR A 104 22.27 33.92 29.84
N VAL A 105 23.06 33.15 29.09
CA VAL A 105 22.57 32.22 28.09
C VAL A 105 21.63 31.18 28.72
N ILE A 106 21.97 30.67 29.90
CA ILE A 106 21.10 29.67 30.59
C ILE A 106 19.76 30.26 31.03
N GLU A 107 19.75 31.50 31.54
CA GLU A 107 18.48 32.14 31.91
C GLU A 107 17.62 32.49 30.70
N GLU A 108 18.22 32.85 29.58
CA GLU A 108 17.51 33.00 28.29
C GLU A 108 16.87 31.69 27.86
N ILE A 109 17.62 30.59 27.94
CA ILE A 109 17.11 29.24 27.60
C ILE A 109 15.95 28.86 28.50
N LYS A 110 16.09 29.02 29.82
CA LYS A 110 15.00 28.69 30.77
C LYS A 110 13.76 29.52 30.51
N THR A 111 13.93 30.79 30.21
CA THR A 111 12.85 31.70 29.86
C THR A 111 12.13 31.20 28.59
N ASN A 112 12.87 30.75 27.60
CA ASN A 112 12.29 30.20 26.37
C ASN A 112 11.55 28.90 26.60
N ILE A 113 12.11 27.97 27.37
CA ILE A 113 11.43 26.74 27.75
C ILE A 113 10.11 27.08 28.45
N GLN A 114 10.09 28.03 29.36
CA GLN A 114 8.85 28.44 30.02
C GLN A 114 7.80 29.04 29.06
N LYS A 115 8.28 29.86 28.09
CA LYS A 115 7.39 30.41 27.04
C LYS A 115 6.77 29.31 26.17
N TRP A 116 7.56 28.31 25.76
CA TRP A 116 7.04 27.18 25.00
C TRP A 116 6.09 26.30 25.83
N GLN A 117 6.40 26.04 27.08
CA GLN A 117 5.52 25.30 27.98
C GLN A 117 4.18 26.03 28.21
N SER A 118 4.23 27.36 28.39
CA SER A 118 3.04 28.20 28.47
C SER A 118 2.20 28.14 27.20
N PHE A 119 2.85 28.24 26.02
CA PHE A 119 2.20 28.12 24.72
C PHE A 119 1.47 26.79 24.58
N PHE A 120 2.17 25.66 24.79
CA PHE A 120 1.53 24.35 24.70
C PHE A 120 0.40 24.18 25.73
N THR A 121 0.54 24.68 26.92
CA THR A 121 -0.52 24.62 27.95
C THR A 121 -1.73 25.44 27.52
N LYS A 122 -1.55 26.64 27.00
CA LYS A 122 -2.60 27.56 26.57
C LYS A 122 -3.40 27.01 25.40
N TYR A 123 -2.70 26.49 24.38
CA TYR A 123 -3.33 26.10 23.10
C TYR A 123 -3.61 24.60 22.94
N THR A 124 -3.25 23.77 23.92
CA THR A 124 -3.64 22.34 23.94
C THR A 124 -5.09 22.13 24.43
N GLY A 125 -5.73 23.18 24.97
CA GLY A 125 -7.09 23.10 25.57
C GLY A 125 -8.13 22.51 24.64
N HIS A 126 -9.06 21.79 25.25
CA HIS A 126 -10.10 20.94 24.70
C HIS A 126 -10.71 21.38 23.37
N VAL A 127 -10.16 20.89 22.29
CA VAL A 127 -10.90 20.71 21.05
C VAL A 127 -10.99 19.21 20.84
N SER A 128 -12.13 18.65 21.17
CA SER A 128 -12.36 17.22 20.97
C SER A 128 -12.78 16.97 19.53
N GLY A 129 -12.06 16.15 18.83
CA GLY A 129 -12.52 15.55 17.59
C GLY A 129 -11.98 16.16 16.30
N ILE A 130 -12.60 15.75 15.22
CA ILE A 130 -12.25 16.00 13.81
C ILE A 130 -12.31 17.50 13.44
N THR A 131 -12.97 18.33 14.24
CA THR A 131 -13.18 19.77 13.99
C THR A 131 -12.11 20.68 14.60
N ALA A 132 -10.98 20.13 15.03
CA ALA A 132 -9.87 20.89 15.59
C ALA A 132 -9.14 21.69 14.51
N GLY A 133 -9.69 22.83 14.10
CA GLY A 133 -8.97 23.79 13.29
C GLY A 133 -7.80 24.45 14.04
N PRO A 134 -7.11 25.42 13.41
CA PRO A 134 -6.03 26.16 14.05
C PRO A 134 -6.55 26.80 15.36
N PRO A 135 -5.72 26.89 16.39
CA PRO A 135 -6.11 27.61 17.61
C PRO A 135 -6.31 29.08 17.29
N ILE A 136 -7.24 29.73 18.00
CA ILE A 136 -7.29 31.19 18.01
C ILE A 136 -6.07 31.66 18.77
N LEU A 137 -5.11 32.22 18.06
CA LEU A 137 -3.83 32.69 18.60
C LEU A 137 -3.92 34.15 19.04
N ASP A 138 -3.12 34.51 20.06
CA ASP A 138 -2.87 35.92 20.31
C ASP A 138 -1.90 36.45 19.24
N ALA A 139 -2.16 37.62 18.70
CA ALA A 139 -1.35 38.25 17.66
C ALA A 139 0.14 38.40 18.08
N GLY A 140 1.04 38.26 17.10
CA GLY A 140 2.50 38.44 17.29
C GLY A 140 3.21 37.11 17.60
N LEU A 141 3.96 37.06 18.73
CA LEU A 141 4.87 35.96 19.05
C LEU A 141 4.19 34.56 19.09
N ASP A 142 2.90 34.45 19.37
CA ASP A 142 2.21 33.17 19.40
C ASP A 142 1.88 32.69 17.97
N GLU A 143 1.59 33.61 17.05
CA GLU A 143 1.43 33.31 15.62
C GLU A 143 2.76 32.86 15.01
N GLU A 144 3.87 33.54 15.32
CA GLU A 144 5.21 33.13 14.85
C GLU A 144 5.57 31.73 15.35
N ARG A 145 5.29 31.42 16.64
CA ARG A 145 5.53 30.06 17.18
C ARG A 145 4.68 29.01 16.51
N TYR A 146 3.44 29.34 16.19
CA TYR A 146 2.57 28.38 15.53
C TYR A 146 2.98 28.13 14.09
N GLY A 147 3.36 29.16 13.34
CA GLY A 147 3.95 29.02 12.00
C GLY A 147 5.18 28.12 12.02
N LEU A 148 6.04 28.27 13.00
CA LEU A 148 7.22 27.42 13.18
C LEU A 148 6.85 25.95 13.53
N ILE A 149 5.77 25.74 14.28
CA ILE A 149 5.24 24.39 14.52
C ILE A 149 4.75 23.76 13.21
N GLU A 150 4.04 24.51 12.36
CA GLU A 150 3.57 24.04 11.06
C GLU A 150 4.74 23.71 10.12
N GLU A 151 5.76 24.54 10.04
CA GLU A 151 7.00 24.26 9.30
C GLU A 151 7.69 22.99 9.82
N THR A 152 7.77 22.83 11.14
CA THR A 152 8.32 21.63 11.76
C THR A 152 7.50 20.38 11.43
N TRP A 153 6.18 20.46 11.48
CA TRP A 153 5.29 19.37 11.09
C TRP A 153 5.48 19.01 9.62
N LEU A 154 5.59 19.99 8.74
CA LEU A 154 5.80 19.74 7.32
C LEU A 154 7.16 19.06 7.07
N ALA A 155 8.22 19.50 7.74
CA ALA A 155 9.54 18.89 7.67
C ALA A 155 9.53 17.43 8.19
N ILE A 156 8.75 17.14 9.25
CA ILE A 156 8.57 15.78 9.77
C ILE A 156 7.93 14.88 8.69
N LEU A 157 6.84 15.33 8.06
CA LEU A 157 6.19 14.54 7.01
C LEU A 157 7.08 14.35 5.78
N LYS A 158 7.86 15.37 5.41
CA LYS A 158 8.85 15.28 4.32
C LYS A 158 10.05 14.39 4.68
N GLY A 159 10.30 14.15 5.97
CA GLY A 159 11.53 13.51 6.45
C GLY A 159 12.76 14.37 6.16
N ASP A 160 12.61 15.69 6.17
CA ASP A 160 13.66 16.67 5.98
C ASP A 160 14.32 17.06 7.30
N LYS A 161 15.47 17.78 7.21
CA LYS A 161 16.04 18.42 8.39
C LYS A 161 15.06 19.44 8.92
N LEU A 162 14.93 19.47 10.23
CA LEU A 162 14.03 20.41 10.90
C LEU A 162 14.53 21.85 10.74
N PRO A 163 13.60 22.84 10.73
CA PRO A 163 13.98 24.24 10.65
C PRO A 163 14.98 24.62 11.77
N THR A 164 16.06 25.28 11.42
CA THR A 164 17.11 25.71 12.35
C THR A 164 16.77 26.99 13.09
N ASP A 165 15.80 27.76 12.60
CA ASP A 165 15.39 29.07 13.15
C ASP A 165 14.33 28.98 14.26
N LEU A 166 14.34 27.93 15.03
CA LEU A 166 13.71 27.96 16.36
C LEU A 166 14.54 28.88 17.26
N THR A 167 14.51 30.16 16.94
CA THR A 167 15.32 31.23 17.57
C THR A 167 15.68 30.95 19.01
N LEU A 168 16.92 30.73 19.27
CA LEU A 168 17.71 30.51 20.46
C LEU A 168 18.52 29.21 20.47
N LEU A 169 18.47 28.44 19.43
CA LEU A 169 19.08 27.13 19.37
C LEU A 169 19.86 27.08 18.06
N THR A 170 21.08 27.54 18.11
CA THR A 170 22.05 27.40 17.03
C THR A 170 22.65 26.02 17.13
N ASP A 171 22.22 25.02 16.44
CA ASP A 171 22.92 23.78 16.10
C ASP A 171 22.02 22.55 16.02
N ASP A 172 22.46 21.51 15.33
CA ASP A 172 21.80 20.22 15.08
C ASP A 172 21.26 19.48 16.32
N ASP A 173 21.57 19.96 17.52
CA ASP A 173 21.12 19.37 18.80
C ASP A 173 19.97 20.12 19.47
N LEU A 174 19.35 20.90 18.76
CA LEU A 174 18.42 21.97 19.00
C LEU A 174 17.22 21.70 19.87
N GLN A 175 17.00 20.50 20.31
CA GLN A 175 15.66 20.13 20.67
C GLN A 175 15.51 19.63 22.09
N VAL A 176 16.61 19.30 22.75
CA VAL A 176 16.58 18.76 24.10
C VAL A 176 17.32 19.69 25.07
N TRP A 177 16.57 20.33 25.95
CA TRP A 177 17.09 21.24 26.98
C TRP A 177 16.76 20.67 28.36
N GLY A 178 17.72 20.01 28.98
CA GLY A 178 17.48 19.30 30.21
C GLY A 178 16.47 18.17 30.00
N ASN A 179 15.30 18.24 30.63
CA ASN A 179 14.20 17.28 30.45
C ASN A 179 13.14 17.76 29.43
N PHE A 180 13.35 18.89 28.76
CA PHE A 180 12.42 19.45 27.79
C PHE A 180 12.94 19.17 26.38
N ASP A 181 12.14 18.44 25.62
CA ASP A 181 12.36 18.10 24.22
C ASP A 181 11.30 18.79 23.39
N LEU A 182 11.68 19.89 22.73
CA LEU A 182 10.74 20.72 21.96
C LEU A 182 10.15 19.93 20.79
N GLN A 183 10.96 19.14 20.07
CA GLN A 183 10.48 18.34 18.96
C GLN A 183 9.42 17.33 19.42
N LYS A 184 9.67 16.68 20.55
CA LYS A 184 8.71 15.73 21.14
C LYS A 184 7.44 16.43 21.61
N GLU A 185 7.53 17.61 22.17
CA GLU A 185 6.34 18.38 22.56
C GLU A 185 5.57 18.91 21.36
N ILE A 186 6.23 19.33 20.28
CA ILE A 186 5.60 19.71 19.00
C ILE A 186 4.83 18.52 18.40
N LYS A 187 5.43 17.31 18.36
CA LYS A 187 4.74 16.10 17.90
C LYS A 187 3.52 15.79 18.77
N LYS A 188 3.70 15.73 20.09
CA LYS A 188 2.61 15.48 21.04
C LYS A 188 1.52 16.56 21.00
N PHE A 189 1.88 17.79 20.64
CA PHE A 189 0.91 18.87 20.51
C PHE A 189 -0.10 18.55 19.41
N ALA A 190 0.32 17.99 18.26
CA ALA A 190 -0.57 17.55 17.21
C ALA A 190 -1.57 16.49 17.72
N SER A 191 -1.09 15.42 18.35
CA SER A 191 -1.95 14.36 18.90
C SER A 191 -2.90 14.86 20.00
N LYS A 192 -2.44 15.77 20.87
CA LYS A 192 -3.28 16.37 21.88
C LYS A 192 -4.35 17.31 21.28
N ARG A 193 -4.00 18.01 20.21
CA ARG A 193 -4.87 18.97 19.53
C ARG A 193 -6.00 18.26 18.78
N THR A 194 -5.70 17.18 18.03
CA THR A 194 -6.69 16.39 17.32
C THR A 194 -7.55 15.53 18.24
N GLY A 195 -7.08 15.22 19.44
CA GLY A 195 -7.73 14.29 20.37
C GLY A 195 -7.69 12.84 19.90
N PHE A 196 -7.06 12.54 18.78
CA PHE A 196 -6.88 11.20 18.29
C PHE A 196 -5.67 10.51 18.93
N ARG A 197 -5.76 9.21 19.14
CA ARG A 197 -4.68 8.39 19.69
C ARG A 197 -4.26 7.38 18.63
N PHE A 198 -3.40 7.81 17.75
CA PHE A 198 -2.70 6.94 16.83
C PHE A 198 -1.47 6.31 17.50
N HIS A 199 -0.90 5.30 16.87
CA HIS A 199 0.36 4.70 17.29
C HIS A 199 1.52 5.69 17.11
N ASP A 200 1.43 6.53 16.07
CA ASP A 200 2.40 7.55 15.70
C ASP A 200 1.74 8.95 15.72
N ASP A 201 2.55 10.01 15.76
CA ASP A 201 2.06 11.39 15.73
C ASP A 201 1.86 11.92 14.30
N GLU A 202 2.45 11.29 13.27
CA GLU A 202 2.35 11.70 11.85
C GLU A 202 0.90 11.83 11.35
N PRO A 203 -0.04 10.92 11.65
CA PRO A 203 -1.44 11.08 11.24
C PRO A 203 -2.12 12.34 11.79
N SER A 204 -1.82 12.70 13.04
CA SER A 204 -2.34 13.92 13.65
C SER A 204 -1.73 15.18 13.04
N ILE A 205 -0.44 15.13 12.70
CA ILE A 205 0.28 16.19 11.99
C ILE A 205 -0.32 16.40 10.61
N ALA A 206 -0.50 15.33 9.83
CA ALA A 206 -1.09 15.37 8.50
C ALA A 206 -2.50 15.99 8.53
N LEU A 207 -3.31 15.58 9.49
CA LEU A 207 -4.66 16.11 9.68
C LEU A 207 -4.66 17.62 9.95
N LEU A 208 -3.80 18.11 10.86
CA LEU A 208 -3.73 19.55 11.18
C LEU A 208 -3.20 20.37 10.02
N LEU A 209 -2.18 19.91 9.31
CA LEU A 209 -1.66 20.62 8.14
C LEU A 209 -2.71 20.74 7.02
N LEU A 210 -3.51 19.70 6.80
CA LEU A 210 -4.63 19.74 5.86
C LEU A 210 -5.74 20.69 6.32
N GLN A 211 -6.13 20.65 7.62
CA GLN A 211 -7.16 21.51 8.19
C GLN A 211 -6.76 22.99 8.22
N ASN A 212 -5.48 23.27 8.38
CA ASN A 212 -4.93 24.63 8.39
C ASN A 212 -4.62 25.15 6.96
N ASN A 213 -4.90 24.36 5.92
CA ASN A 213 -4.57 24.67 4.53
C ASN A 213 -3.08 24.93 4.27
N VAL A 214 -2.21 24.35 5.09
CA VAL A 214 -0.75 24.38 4.87
C VAL A 214 -0.35 23.44 3.74
N VAL A 215 -1.10 22.36 3.56
CA VAL A 215 -0.97 21.42 2.44
C VAL A 215 -2.32 21.18 1.78
N THR A 216 -2.32 20.98 0.48
CA THR A 216 -3.48 20.56 -0.28
C THR A 216 -3.70 19.05 -0.19
N SER A 217 -4.87 18.58 -0.62
CA SER A 217 -5.17 17.14 -0.67
C SER A 217 -4.20 16.38 -1.58
N ALA A 218 -3.88 16.95 -2.76
CA ALA A 218 -2.92 16.36 -3.69
C ALA A 218 -1.50 16.37 -3.14
N GLU A 219 -1.07 17.46 -2.52
CA GLU A 219 0.25 17.58 -1.89
C GLU A 219 0.42 16.56 -0.75
N LEU A 220 -0.61 16.35 0.06
CA LEU A 220 -0.55 15.36 1.14
C LEU A 220 -0.28 13.95 0.61
N LEU A 221 -0.95 13.55 -0.48
CA LEU A 221 -0.70 12.25 -1.13
C LEU A 221 0.70 12.18 -1.75
N LYS A 222 1.18 13.26 -2.39
CA LYS A 222 2.56 13.35 -2.91
C LYS A 222 3.58 13.21 -1.77
N LEU A 223 3.37 13.88 -0.64
CA LEU A 223 4.23 13.77 0.54
C LEU A 223 4.26 12.33 1.09
N ARG A 224 3.10 11.67 1.16
CA ARG A 224 3.02 10.27 1.60
C ARG A 224 3.79 9.35 0.67
N LEU A 225 3.63 9.51 -0.63
CA LEU A 225 4.36 8.75 -1.65
C LEU A 225 5.88 8.96 -1.54
N ALA A 226 6.32 10.21 -1.37
CA ALA A 226 7.73 10.56 -1.19
C ALA A 226 8.32 9.97 0.11
N LYS A 227 7.56 9.98 1.21
CA LYS A 227 7.96 9.37 2.47
C LYS A 227 8.18 7.88 2.32
N ARG A 228 7.26 7.17 1.64
CA ARG A 228 7.43 5.73 1.38
C ARG A 228 8.69 5.40 0.59
N ARG A 229 9.14 6.28 -0.32
CA ARG A 229 10.42 6.09 -1.02
C ARG A 229 11.61 6.23 -0.09
N LYS A 230 11.61 7.25 0.77
CA LYS A 230 12.67 7.41 1.79
C LYS A 230 12.76 6.20 2.73
N ASP A 231 11.63 5.56 3.01
CA ASP A 231 11.54 4.35 3.83
C ASP A 231 11.82 3.05 3.04
N ASN A 232 12.24 3.14 1.78
CA ASN A 232 12.44 2.01 0.85
C ASN A 232 11.19 1.12 0.63
N ARG A 233 10.00 1.69 0.80
CA ARG A 233 8.70 1.00 0.61
C ARG A 233 8.01 1.36 -0.71
N ASN A 234 8.66 2.12 -1.55
CA ASN A 234 8.17 2.50 -2.87
C ASN A 234 9.33 2.60 -3.86
N PRO A 235 9.51 1.61 -4.75
CA PRO A 235 10.54 1.63 -5.77
C PRO A 235 10.19 2.49 -7.00
N PHE A 236 8.93 2.98 -7.12
CA PHE A 236 8.49 3.70 -8.31
C PHE A 236 8.89 5.18 -8.25
N PRO A 237 9.78 5.67 -9.15
CA PRO A 237 10.10 7.10 -9.26
C PRO A 237 8.91 7.89 -9.81
N ASP A 238 8.77 9.17 -9.39
CA ASP A 238 7.72 10.08 -9.89
C ASP A 238 7.94 10.52 -11.33
N SER A 239 9.19 10.52 -11.77
CA SER A 239 9.61 11.01 -13.09
C SER A 239 10.62 10.07 -13.72
N TYR A 240 10.88 10.28 -14.98
CA TYR A 240 11.98 9.68 -15.70
C TYR A 240 13.19 10.61 -15.68
N ASP A 241 14.38 10.07 -15.87
CA ASP A 241 15.56 10.91 -16.09
C ASP A 241 15.52 11.60 -17.45
N ASP A 242 16.11 12.79 -17.54
CA ASP A 242 16.06 13.64 -18.72
C ASP A 242 16.60 12.93 -19.99
N LYS A 243 17.66 12.13 -19.84
CA LYS A 243 18.24 11.40 -21.00
C LYS A 243 17.32 10.32 -21.52
N LEU A 244 16.48 9.71 -20.66
CA LEU A 244 15.49 8.74 -21.10
C LEU A 244 14.35 9.44 -21.84
N CYS A 245 13.90 10.60 -21.35
CA CYS A 245 12.91 11.42 -22.03
C CYS A 245 13.41 11.87 -23.40
N GLU A 246 14.63 12.39 -23.49
CA GLU A 246 15.25 12.78 -24.77
C GLU A 246 15.37 11.60 -25.76
N LEU A 247 15.64 10.39 -25.25
CA LEU A 247 15.71 9.20 -26.10
C LEU A 247 14.33 8.80 -26.62
N ALA A 248 13.31 8.88 -25.79
CA ALA A 248 11.93 8.62 -26.20
C ALA A 248 11.44 9.65 -27.24
N GLU A 249 11.73 10.94 -27.05
CA GLU A 249 11.35 12.01 -28.00
C GLU A 249 12.04 11.89 -29.38
N LYS A 250 13.20 11.23 -29.46
CA LYS A 250 13.89 10.97 -30.74
C LYS A 250 13.31 9.83 -31.56
N LEU A 251 12.37 9.06 -30.98
CA LEU A 251 11.69 8.00 -31.70
C LEU A 251 10.76 8.59 -32.78
N SER A 252 10.88 8.07 -33.99
CA SER A 252 10.13 8.56 -35.15
C SER A 252 8.68 8.07 -35.10
N GLU A 253 7.80 8.85 -35.73
CA GLU A 253 6.45 8.40 -36.04
C GLU A 253 6.48 7.18 -36.96
N VAL A 254 5.39 6.41 -36.93
CA VAL A 254 5.22 5.21 -37.76
C VAL A 254 5.03 5.62 -39.24
N ASP A 255 5.87 5.11 -40.11
CA ASP A 255 5.67 5.12 -41.56
C ASP A 255 5.08 3.76 -41.94
N GLY A 256 3.74 3.69 -42.03
CA GLY A 256 3.02 2.44 -42.24
C GLY A 256 3.40 1.74 -43.54
N ASP A 257 3.58 2.51 -44.64
CA ASP A 257 3.92 1.93 -45.94
C ASP A 257 5.35 1.33 -45.96
N LYS A 258 6.25 1.99 -45.28
CA LYS A 258 7.62 1.45 -45.06
C LYS A 258 7.61 0.18 -44.22
N GLU A 259 6.82 0.13 -43.16
CA GLU A 259 6.72 -1.02 -42.29
C GLU A 259 6.06 -2.22 -43.00
N VAL A 260 5.07 -1.98 -43.83
CA VAL A 260 4.49 -3.01 -44.71
C VAL A 260 5.52 -3.49 -45.74
N ALA A 261 6.30 -2.59 -46.35
CA ALA A 261 7.38 -2.97 -47.28
C ALA A 261 8.49 -3.78 -46.56
N ASN A 262 8.67 -3.58 -45.27
CA ASN A 262 9.60 -4.35 -44.42
C ASN A 262 9.06 -5.71 -43.97
N GLY A 263 7.84 -6.10 -44.38
CA GLY A 263 7.29 -7.46 -44.14
C GLY A 263 6.18 -7.51 -43.11
N ARG A 264 5.72 -6.40 -42.52
CA ARG A 264 4.54 -6.39 -41.67
C ARG A 264 3.28 -6.59 -42.51
N THR A 265 2.30 -7.27 -41.95
CA THR A 265 0.98 -7.44 -42.58
C THR A 265 0.21 -6.11 -42.58
N ASP A 266 -0.32 -5.72 -43.72
CA ASP A 266 -1.20 -4.53 -43.79
C ASP A 266 -2.62 -4.90 -43.36
N LEU A 267 -3.03 -4.43 -42.21
CA LEU A 267 -4.38 -4.64 -41.64
C LEU A 267 -5.08 -3.30 -41.33
N ARG A 268 -4.73 -2.24 -42.09
CA ARG A 268 -5.30 -0.89 -41.90
C ARG A 268 -6.78 -0.79 -42.29
N ASP A 269 -7.27 -1.72 -43.12
CA ASP A 269 -8.67 -1.76 -43.57
C ASP A 269 -9.62 -2.42 -42.57
N LEU A 270 -9.09 -3.15 -41.54
CA LEU A 270 -9.93 -3.74 -40.52
C LEU A 270 -10.70 -2.66 -39.72
N PRO A 271 -11.98 -2.89 -39.41
CA PRO A 271 -12.81 -1.93 -38.67
C PRO A 271 -12.51 -1.94 -37.15
N LEU A 272 -11.25 -1.85 -36.80
CA LEU A 272 -10.80 -1.89 -35.41
C LEU A 272 -11.24 -0.65 -34.62
N VAL A 273 -11.72 -0.86 -33.39
CA VAL A 273 -12.05 0.19 -32.43
C VAL A 273 -11.39 -0.13 -31.07
N THR A 274 -11.00 0.93 -30.32
CA THR A 274 -10.67 0.77 -28.91
C THR A 274 -11.88 1.13 -28.05
N ILE A 275 -12.07 0.48 -26.90
CA ILE A 275 -13.17 0.72 -25.98
C ILE A 275 -12.61 0.74 -24.56
N ASP A 276 -12.46 1.95 -23.98
CA ASP A 276 -11.69 2.24 -22.79
C ASP A 276 -12.43 3.19 -21.83
N PRO A 277 -11.87 3.51 -20.66
CA PRO A 277 -12.37 4.62 -19.85
C PRO A 277 -12.27 5.95 -20.60
N HIS A 278 -13.23 6.85 -20.40
CA HIS A 278 -13.29 8.15 -21.09
C HIS A 278 -11.99 8.99 -20.97
N ASP A 279 -11.23 8.83 -19.88
CA ASP A 279 -10.00 9.57 -19.60
C ASP A 279 -8.72 8.79 -19.99
N ALA A 280 -8.84 7.64 -20.66
CA ALA A 280 -7.71 6.85 -21.12
C ALA A 280 -6.93 7.55 -22.23
N LYS A 281 -5.61 7.37 -22.23
CA LYS A 281 -4.68 7.85 -23.27
C LYS A 281 -3.79 6.75 -23.81
N ASP A 282 -3.58 5.73 -23.03
CA ASP A 282 -2.74 4.56 -23.25
C ASP A 282 -3.58 3.38 -23.77
N PHE A 283 -4.05 3.49 -25.03
CA PHE A 283 -4.86 2.47 -25.69
C PHE A 283 -4.00 1.26 -26.04
N ASP A 284 -4.06 0.23 -25.20
CA ASP A 284 -3.29 -1.01 -25.39
C ASP A 284 -3.89 -1.93 -26.45
N ASP A 285 -5.24 -1.99 -26.57
CA ASP A 285 -5.97 -2.95 -27.37
C ASP A 285 -7.05 -2.35 -28.25
N ALA A 286 -7.24 -2.94 -29.43
CA ALA A 286 -8.33 -2.63 -30.34
C ALA A 286 -8.95 -3.92 -30.87
N VAL A 287 -10.26 -3.93 -31.06
CA VAL A 287 -11.02 -5.12 -31.43
C VAL A 287 -11.95 -4.89 -32.60
N CYS A 288 -12.20 -5.94 -33.36
CA CYS A 288 -13.35 -6.01 -34.28
C CYS A 288 -13.78 -7.46 -34.49
N LEU A 289 -15.04 -7.66 -34.83
CA LEU A 289 -15.61 -8.96 -35.16
C LEU A 289 -16.08 -8.94 -36.62
N ILE A 290 -15.66 -9.91 -37.42
CA ILE A 290 -16.01 -10.04 -38.81
C ILE A 290 -16.74 -11.36 -39.01
N ARG A 291 -17.88 -11.32 -39.69
CA ARG A 291 -18.67 -12.50 -40.05
C ARG A 291 -18.47 -12.84 -41.52
N GLU A 292 -18.07 -14.08 -41.79
CA GLU A 292 -18.02 -14.67 -43.14
C GLU A 292 -18.83 -15.96 -43.17
N GLY A 293 -20.10 -15.86 -43.60
CA GLY A 293 -21.03 -16.98 -43.55
C GLY A 293 -21.40 -17.37 -42.11
N GLU A 294 -21.11 -18.61 -41.73
CA GLU A 294 -21.34 -19.13 -40.36
C GLU A 294 -20.13 -18.87 -39.43
N GLU A 295 -18.98 -18.58 -39.99
CA GLU A 295 -17.76 -18.36 -39.25
C GLU A 295 -17.66 -16.88 -38.78
N LEU A 296 -17.29 -16.71 -37.52
CA LEU A 296 -16.94 -15.44 -36.93
C LEU A 296 -15.42 -15.38 -36.73
N THR A 297 -14.81 -14.28 -37.09
CA THR A 297 -13.41 -14.01 -36.78
C THR A 297 -13.30 -12.82 -35.86
N LEU A 298 -12.86 -13.05 -34.62
CA LEU A 298 -12.49 -11.99 -33.69
C LEU A 298 -11.05 -11.58 -33.95
N TRP A 299 -10.87 -10.31 -34.26
CA TRP A 299 -9.57 -9.67 -34.43
C TRP A 299 -9.27 -8.84 -33.18
N VAL A 300 -8.11 -9.10 -32.58
CA VAL A 300 -7.60 -8.36 -31.41
C VAL A 300 -6.22 -7.83 -31.75
N ALA A 301 -6.08 -6.53 -31.80
CA ALA A 301 -4.82 -5.84 -32.06
C ALA A 301 -4.28 -5.27 -30.76
N ILE A 302 -3.03 -5.58 -30.43
CA ILE A 302 -2.34 -5.12 -29.22
C ILE A 302 -1.13 -4.28 -29.62
N ALA A 303 -0.95 -3.15 -28.96
CA ALA A 303 0.16 -2.22 -29.21
C ALA A 303 1.52 -2.94 -29.23
N ASP A 304 2.30 -2.79 -30.30
CA ASP A 304 3.62 -3.43 -30.44
C ASP A 304 4.71 -2.65 -29.72
N VAL A 305 4.65 -2.64 -28.41
CA VAL A 305 5.64 -1.99 -27.54
C VAL A 305 7.03 -2.58 -27.72
N ALA A 306 7.12 -3.89 -28.02
CA ALA A 306 8.38 -4.58 -28.22
C ALA A 306 9.19 -4.04 -29.41
N ASN A 307 8.53 -3.35 -30.35
CA ASN A 307 9.20 -2.67 -31.47
C ASN A 307 10.05 -1.47 -31.01
N TYR A 308 9.69 -0.84 -29.92
CA TYR A 308 10.38 0.36 -29.41
C TYR A 308 11.26 0.06 -28.20
N VAL A 309 10.84 -0.90 -27.37
CA VAL A 309 11.50 -1.27 -26.13
C VAL A 309 12.32 -2.54 -26.37
N HIS A 310 13.47 -2.38 -27.01
CA HIS A 310 14.37 -3.50 -27.30
C HIS A 310 15.02 -4.04 -26.03
N PRO A 311 15.24 -5.36 -25.92
CA PRO A 311 15.92 -5.99 -24.80
C PRO A 311 17.26 -5.31 -24.46
N SER A 312 17.55 -5.17 -23.17
CA SER A 312 18.77 -4.54 -22.65
C SER A 312 18.96 -3.06 -22.99
N SER A 313 17.99 -2.40 -23.66
CA SER A 313 18.02 -0.97 -23.88
C SER A 313 17.76 -0.18 -22.58
N ARG A 314 18.03 1.12 -22.59
CA ARG A 314 17.70 1.99 -21.45
C ARG A 314 16.20 2.06 -21.18
N LEU A 315 15.37 2.05 -22.24
CA LEU A 315 13.92 1.96 -22.12
C LEU A 315 13.50 0.65 -21.46
N ASP A 316 14.09 -0.47 -21.90
CA ASP A 316 13.83 -1.77 -21.33
C ASP A 316 14.24 -1.87 -19.86
N SER A 317 15.44 -1.41 -19.52
CA SER A 317 15.92 -1.41 -18.13
C SER A 317 14.98 -0.61 -17.20
N THR A 318 14.44 0.51 -17.69
CA THR A 318 13.47 1.32 -16.94
C THR A 318 12.12 0.64 -16.84
N ALA A 319 11.58 0.11 -17.95
CA ALA A 319 10.31 -0.64 -17.96
C ALA A 319 10.38 -1.85 -17.04
N ARG A 320 11.49 -2.62 -17.11
CA ARG A 320 11.77 -3.76 -16.24
C ARG A 320 11.80 -3.36 -14.77
N SER A 321 12.53 -2.29 -14.40
CA SER A 321 12.64 -1.87 -13.01
C SER A 321 11.29 -1.46 -12.41
N ARG A 322 10.40 -0.89 -13.21
CA ARG A 322 9.03 -0.55 -12.80
C ARG A 322 8.09 -1.74 -12.84
N ALA A 323 8.25 -2.62 -13.81
CA ALA A 323 7.44 -3.81 -14.13
C ALA A 323 5.94 -3.55 -14.39
N THR A 324 5.37 -2.47 -13.86
CA THR A 324 3.97 -2.10 -14.07
C THR A 324 3.77 -0.58 -13.91
N SER A 325 2.72 -0.05 -14.53
CA SER A 325 2.20 1.30 -14.22
C SER A 325 1.43 1.26 -12.91
N VAL A 326 1.40 2.39 -12.17
CA VAL A 326 0.70 2.56 -10.90
C VAL A 326 -0.31 3.70 -11.03
N TYR A 327 -1.59 3.41 -10.78
CA TYR A 327 -2.70 4.35 -10.97
C TYR A 327 -3.16 4.92 -9.62
N LEU A 328 -2.80 6.19 -9.35
CA LEU A 328 -3.05 6.87 -8.09
C LEU A 328 -4.20 7.87 -8.22
N PRO A 329 -4.87 8.24 -7.14
CA PRO A 329 -5.98 9.23 -7.19
C PRO A 329 -5.60 10.57 -7.79
N HIS A 330 -4.36 11.01 -7.65
CA HIS A 330 -3.87 12.31 -8.08
C HIS A 330 -2.91 12.27 -9.27
N THR A 331 -2.41 11.10 -9.66
CA THR A 331 -1.44 10.95 -10.76
C THR A 331 -1.33 9.49 -11.21
N VAL A 332 -0.69 9.28 -12.34
CA VAL A 332 -0.26 7.97 -12.81
C VAL A 332 1.28 7.93 -12.78
N LEU A 333 1.85 6.81 -12.32
CA LEU A 333 3.28 6.53 -12.46
C LEU A 333 3.42 5.49 -13.58
N PRO A 334 3.59 5.90 -14.84
CA PRO A 334 3.54 4.97 -15.97
C PRO A 334 4.82 4.13 -16.07
N MET A 335 4.70 2.92 -16.62
CA MET A 335 5.84 2.03 -16.87
C MET A 335 6.78 2.60 -17.94
N LEU A 336 6.22 3.22 -18.95
CA LEU A 336 6.94 3.80 -20.10
C LEU A 336 6.82 5.32 -20.12
N PRO A 337 7.81 6.05 -20.69
CA PRO A 337 7.70 7.50 -20.89
C PRO A 337 6.44 7.88 -21.68
N PRO A 338 5.83 9.06 -21.41
CA PRO A 338 4.57 9.48 -22.05
C PRO A 338 4.61 9.49 -23.58
N ARG A 339 5.76 9.82 -24.20
CA ARG A 339 5.94 9.75 -25.65
C ARG A 339 5.66 8.34 -26.20
N LEU A 340 5.96 7.29 -25.44
CA LEU A 340 5.63 5.92 -25.81
C LEU A 340 4.22 5.55 -25.35
N ALA A 341 3.92 5.74 -24.06
CA ALA A 341 2.69 5.26 -23.47
C ALA A 341 1.43 5.94 -24.06
N ASP A 342 1.45 7.27 -24.17
CA ASP A 342 0.29 8.06 -24.57
C ASP A 342 0.26 8.37 -26.08
N ASP A 343 1.32 8.06 -26.83
CA ASP A 343 1.44 8.43 -28.23
C ASP A 343 1.88 7.26 -29.13
N LEU A 344 3.20 6.98 -29.27
CA LEU A 344 3.70 6.05 -30.29
C LEU A 344 3.16 4.63 -30.17
N CYS A 345 3.00 4.12 -28.95
CA CYS A 345 2.44 2.78 -28.70
C CYS A 345 0.90 2.83 -28.63
N SER A 346 0.31 3.93 -28.17
CA SER A 346 -1.13 4.04 -28.00
C SER A 346 -1.87 3.90 -29.34
N LEU A 347 -2.85 3.02 -29.41
CA LEU A 347 -3.66 2.72 -30.60
C LEU A 347 -4.68 3.84 -30.89
N ARG A 348 -4.18 5.01 -31.16
CA ARG A 348 -4.99 6.21 -31.44
C ARG A 348 -5.67 6.12 -32.78
N SER A 349 -6.91 6.60 -32.86
CA SER A 349 -7.71 6.58 -34.10
C SER A 349 -7.12 7.45 -35.20
N GLY A 350 -7.27 7.02 -36.45
CA GLY A 350 -6.93 7.75 -37.66
C GLY A 350 -5.43 7.79 -38.02
N VAL A 351 -4.55 7.19 -37.24
CA VAL A 351 -3.10 7.13 -37.48
C VAL A 351 -2.61 5.70 -37.62
N ASP A 352 -1.54 5.50 -38.38
CA ASP A 352 -0.92 4.19 -38.49
C ASP A 352 -0.20 3.82 -37.19
N ARG A 353 -0.42 2.60 -36.72
CA ARG A 353 0.21 2.06 -35.50
C ARG A 353 0.74 0.65 -35.76
N LEU A 354 1.82 0.33 -35.07
CA LEU A 354 2.37 -1.03 -35.07
C LEU A 354 1.63 -1.85 -34.00
N ALA A 355 1.17 -3.04 -34.40
CA ALA A 355 0.45 -3.92 -33.51
C ALA A 355 0.85 -5.40 -33.71
N MET A 356 0.75 -6.14 -32.61
CA MET A 356 0.65 -7.58 -32.63
C MET A 356 -0.83 -7.92 -32.76
N VAL A 357 -1.23 -8.52 -33.85
CA VAL A 357 -2.65 -8.80 -34.15
C VAL A 357 -2.92 -10.28 -34.03
N ILE A 358 -3.95 -10.64 -33.30
CA ILE A 358 -4.41 -12.00 -33.11
C ILE A 358 -5.78 -12.16 -33.77
N SER A 359 -5.89 -13.13 -34.68
CA SER A 359 -7.21 -13.53 -35.22
C SER A 359 -7.61 -14.86 -34.63
N MET A 360 -8.84 -14.94 -34.18
CA MET A 360 -9.46 -16.14 -33.59
C MET A 360 -10.71 -16.51 -34.41
N SER A 361 -10.66 -17.63 -35.15
CA SER A 361 -11.82 -18.17 -35.82
C SER A 361 -12.76 -18.84 -34.82
N ILE A 362 -14.03 -18.53 -34.92
CA ILE A 362 -15.05 -18.94 -33.94
C ILE A 362 -16.20 -19.68 -34.68
N ILE A 363 -16.43 -20.94 -34.34
CA ILE A 363 -17.52 -21.74 -34.78
C ILE A 363 -18.29 -22.25 -33.55
N ASP A 364 -19.59 -22.16 -33.54
CA ASP A 364 -20.45 -22.57 -32.40
C ASP A 364 -19.99 -21.97 -31.08
N LYS A 365 -19.56 -20.70 -31.11
CA LYS A 365 -19.07 -19.96 -29.92
C LYS A 365 -17.80 -20.56 -29.29
N LYS A 366 -17.04 -21.35 -30.04
CA LYS A 366 -15.73 -21.91 -29.63
C LYS A 366 -14.63 -21.41 -30.56
N ILE A 367 -13.48 -21.07 -30.01
CA ILE A 367 -12.30 -20.75 -30.78
C ILE A 367 -11.77 -22.04 -31.40
N THR A 368 -11.65 -22.08 -32.72
CA THR A 368 -11.22 -23.25 -33.49
C THR A 368 -9.79 -23.07 -34.06
N GLU A 369 -9.40 -21.84 -34.37
CA GLU A 369 -8.09 -21.53 -34.88
C GLU A 369 -7.61 -20.17 -34.32
N THR A 370 -6.30 -20.06 -34.05
CA THR A 370 -5.67 -18.83 -33.62
C THR A 370 -4.46 -18.54 -34.50
N LYS A 371 -4.38 -17.35 -35.09
CA LYS A 371 -3.22 -16.88 -35.84
C LYS A 371 -2.73 -15.55 -35.27
N ALA A 372 -1.44 -15.30 -35.42
CA ALA A 372 -0.80 -14.08 -34.96
C ALA A 372 0.00 -13.39 -36.07
N TYR A 373 0.02 -12.06 -36.04
CA TYR A 373 0.66 -11.24 -37.07
C TYR A 373 1.42 -10.08 -36.46
N GLU A 374 2.60 -9.77 -36.99
CA GLU A 374 3.18 -8.43 -36.86
C GLU A 374 2.54 -7.53 -37.92
N ALA A 375 1.78 -6.51 -37.54
CA ALA A 375 0.96 -5.76 -38.48
C ALA A 375 1.12 -4.26 -38.35
N VAL A 376 0.67 -3.56 -39.42
CA VAL A 376 0.32 -2.14 -39.41
C VAL A 376 -1.20 -2.04 -39.39
N ILE A 377 -1.75 -1.29 -38.44
CA ILE A 377 -3.18 -1.09 -38.29
C ILE A 377 -3.53 0.41 -38.29
N ARG A 378 -4.80 0.71 -38.49
CA ARG A 378 -5.38 2.05 -38.32
C ARG A 378 -6.71 1.94 -37.62
N VAL A 379 -6.76 2.29 -36.33
CA VAL A 379 -7.97 2.28 -35.53
C VAL A 379 -8.97 3.33 -36.08
N LYS A 380 -10.22 2.95 -36.20
CA LYS A 380 -11.27 3.84 -36.72
C LYS A 380 -11.76 4.83 -35.70
N GLN A 381 -12.02 4.38 -34.49
CA GLN A 381 -12.54 5.19 -33.39
C GLN A 381 -11.96 4.72 -32.04
N ASN A 382 -11.72 5.69 -31.15
CA ASN A 382 -11.50 5.45 -29.74
C ASN A 382 -12.81 5.77 -29.00
N LEU A 383 -13.44 4.80 -28.39
CA LEU A 383 -14.76 4.88 -27.76
C LEU A 383 -14.62 4.77 -26.24
N ALA A 384 -15.50 5.45 -25.51
CA ALA A 384 -15.69 5.15 -24.11
C ALA A 384 -16.62 3.92 -23.93
N TYR A 385 -16.51 3.23 -22.78
CA TYR A 385 -17.40 2.08 -22.48
C TYR A 385 -18.87 2.46 -22.59
N GLU A 386 -19.23 3.68 -22.20
CA GLU A 386 -20.58 4.20 -22.24
C GLU A 386 -21.07 4.37 -23.68
N ASP A 387 -20.20 4.86 -24.58
CA ASP A 387 -20.52 5.07 -26.00
C ASP A 387 -20.74 3.74 -26.74
N ALA A 388 -20.03 2.69 -26.33
CA ALA A 388 -20.15 1.36 -26.93
C ALA A 388 -21.47 0.65 -26.57
N LEU A 389 -22.06 0.94 -25.40
CA LEU A 389 -23.28 0.29 -24.92
C LEU A 389 -24.50 0.54 -25.84
N ASP A 390 -24.59 1.74 -26.36
CA ASP A 390 -25.75 2.18 -27.17
C ASP A 390 -25.53 1.96 -28.67
N ASN A 391 -24.37 1.41 -29.07
CA ASN A 391 -24.05 1.20 -30.48
C ASN A 391 -24.47 -0.19 -30.97
N PRO A 392 -25.47 -0.27 -31.90
CA PRO A 392 -25.97 -1.53 -32.41
C PRO A 392 -24.94 -2.32 -33.23
N GLU A 393 -23.88 -1.70 -33.71
CA GLU A 393 -22.80 -2.39 -34.47
C GLU A 393 -22.05 -3.40 -33.57
N PHE A 394 -22.08 -3.23 -32.25
CA PHE A 394 -21.40 -4.12 -31.32
C PHE A 394 -22.30 -5.22 -30.74
N GLN A 395 -23.58 -5.32 -31.15
CA GLN A 395 -24.51 -6.28 -30.59
C GLN A 395 -24.00 -7.74 -30.70
N GLU A 396 -23.41 -8.08 -31.84
CA GLU A 396 -22.86 -9.44 -32.05
C GLU A 396 -21.63 -9.70 -31.17
N MET A 397 -20.82 -8.68 -30.89
CA MET A 397 -19.72 -8.77 -29.94
C MET A 397 -20.23 -8.96 -28.50
N PHE A 398 -21.29 -8.26 -28.12
CA PHE A 398 -21.95 -8.45 -26.83
C PHE A 398 -22.53 -9.86 -26.69
N ASP A 399 -23.21 -10.37 -27.73
CA ASP A 399 -23.80 -11.69 -27.73
C ASP A 399 -22.75 -12.80 -27.63
N LEU A 400 -21.63 -12.65 -28.32
CA LEU A 400 -20.49 -13.57 -28.21
C LEU A 400 -19.88 -13.55 -26.81
N ALA A 401 -19.60 -12.37 -26.26
CA ALA A 401 -19.04 -12.23 -24.93
C ALA A 401 -19.97 -12.76 -23.84
N ALA A 402 -21.27 -12.49 -23.93
CA ALA A 402 -22.27 -13.03 -23.02
C ALA A 402 -22.31 -14.57 -23.07
N ALA A 403 -22.24 -15.16 -24.28
CA ALA A 403 -22.20 -16.59 -24.42
C ALA A 403 -20.94 -17.27 -23.85
N TRP A 404 -19.79 -16.57 -23.89
CA TRP A 404 -18.58 -17.03 -23.22
C TRP A 404 -18.73 -16.93 -21.70
N GLN A 405 -19.25 -15.81 -21.19
CA GLN A 405 -19.49 -15.63 -19.75
C GLN A 405 -20.48 -16.61 -19.15
N GLU A 406 -21.53 -17.02 -19.90
CA GLU A 406 -22.46 -18.04 -19.45
C GLU A 406 -21.80 -19.42 -19.27
N LYS A 407 -20.79 -19.75 -20.08
CA LYS A 407 -20.00 -20.98 -19.97
C LYS A 407 -18.85 -20.88 -18.96
N GLU A 408 -18.38 -19.68 -18.68
CA GLU A 408 -17.36 -19.47 -17.70
C GLU A 408 -17.95 -19.54 -16.29
N ILE A 409 -17.55 -20.54 -15.54
CA ILE A 409 -17.88 -20.62 -14.13
C ILE A 409 -17.02 -19.62 -13.41
N ARG A 410 -17.55 -18.42 -13.24
CA ARG A 410 -16.92 -17.37 -12.45
C ARG A 410 -17.71 -17.15 -11.17
N LEU A 411 -17.00 -17.09 -10.05
CA LEU A 411 -17.58 -16.63 -8.80
C LEU A 411 -18.10 -15.19 -9.00
N ASN A 412 -19.41 -15.02 -8.88
CA ASN A 412 -20.05 -13.71 -9.06
C ASN A 412 -19.89 -12.86 -7.79
N ILE A 413 -18.62 -12.49 -7.49
CA ILE A 413 -18.30 -11.60 -6.38
C ILE A 413 -18.49 -10.18 -6.90
N HIS A 414 -19.63 -9.59 -6.58
CA HIS A 414 -19.95 -8.21 -6.94
C HIS A 414 -19.19 -7.24 -6.03
N ASN A 415 -17.98 -6.89 -6.42
CA ASN A 415 -17.23 -5.82 -5.77
C ASN A 415 -17.34 -4.54 -6.60
N ALA A 416 -18.01 -3.54 -6.03
CA ALA A 416 -17.96 -2.20 -6.58
C ALA A 416 -16.54 -1.64 -6.41
N GLU A 417 -15.98 -1.08 -7.48
CA GLU A 417 -14.69 -0.43 -7.42
C GLU A 417 -14.87 1.05 -7.05
N MET A 418 -14.40 1.43 -5.87
CA MET A 418 -14.28 2.84 -5.50
C MET A 418 -13.11 3.49 -6.20
N ARG A 419 -13.36 4.57 -6.91
CA ARG A 419 -12.34 5.35 -7.59
C ARG A 419 -12.38 6.81 -7.14
N PRO A 420 -11.70 7.17 -6.04
CA PRO A 420 -11.47 8.57 -5.73
C PRO A 420 -10.54 9.17 -6.79
N ARG A 421 -10.91 10.33 -7.30
CA ARG A 421 -10.10 11.14 -8.23
C ARG A 421 -9.92 12.52 -7.63
N ILE A 422 -8.69 13.02 -7.68
CA ILE A 422 -8.38 14.39 -7.29
C ILE A 422 -8.27 15.24 -8.55
N HIS A 423 -9.13 16.25 -8.63
CA HIS A 423 -9.10 17.25 -9.68
C HIS A 423 -8.46 18.54 -9.15
N GLY A 424 -7.38 18.99 -9.79
CA GLY A 424 -6.56 20.08 -9.28
C GLY A 424 -5.90 19.71 -7.95
N GLU A 425 -5.93 20.62 -6.99
CA GLU A 425 -5.20 20.44 -5.72
C GLU A 425 -6.05 19.88 -4.57
N ASN A 426 -7.37 20.16 -4.55
CA ASN A 426 -8.21 19.86 -3.40
C ASN A 426 -9.54 19.17 -3.72
N SER A 427 -10.01 19.22 -4.95
CA SER A 427 -11.32 18.68 -5.30
C SER A 427 -11.25 17.16 -5.41
N ILE A 428 -11.98 16.45 -4.57
CA ILE A 428 -12.03 14.98 -4.56
C ILE A 428 -13.42 14.54 -4.98
N ASN A 429 -13.50 13.76 -6.05
CA ASN A 429 -14.71 13.08 -6.49
C ASN A 429 -14.56 11.58 -6.23
N VAL A 430 -15.55 10.97 -5.59
CA VAL A 430 -15.57 9.53 -5.32
C VAL A 430 -16.71 8.90 -6.09
N GLN A 431 -16.37 8.10 -7.08
CA GLN A 431 -17.34 7.35 -7.88
C GLN A 431 -17.23 5.86 -7.58
N VAL A 432 -18.36 5.19 -7.57
CA VAL A 432 -18.42 3.72 -7.59
C VAL A 432 -18.67 3.29 -9.02
N LYS A 433 -17.73 2.55 -9.59
CA LYS A 433 -17.90 1.98 -10.92
C LYS A 433 -18.31 0.51 -10.80
N TRP A 434 -19.40 0.18 -11.44
CA TRP A 434 -19.84 -1.21 -11.65
C TRP A 434 -19.43 -1.65 -13.05
N PRO A 435 -18.93 -2.88 -13.21
CA PRO A 435 -18.70 -3.42 -14.55
C PRO A 435 -20.00 -3.42 -15.36
N ASN A 436 -20.01 -2.78 -16.51
CA ASN A 436 -21.12 -2.79 -17.47
C ASN A 436 -20.89 -3.84 -18.57
N ALA A 437 -21.84 -4.02 -19.48
CA ALA A 437 -21.72 -5.00 -20.56
C ALA A 437 -20.50 -4.78 -21.46
N ALA A 438 -20.16 -3.52 -21.76
CA ALA A 438 -18.99 -3.19 -22.59
C ALA A 438 -17.66 -3.52 -21.88
N THR A 439 -17.55 -3.22 -20.58
CA THR A 439 -16.38 -3.62 -19.79
C THR A 439 -16.20 -5.13 -19.78
N ARG A 440 -17.30 -5.88 -19.56
CA ARG A 440 -17.27 -7.35 -19.54
C ARG A 440 -16.95 -7.96 -20.91
N MET A 441 -17.42 -7.33 -21.98
CA MET A 441 -17.13 -7.76 -23.36
C MET A 441 -15.63 -7.66 -23.64
N ILE A 442 -15.02 -6.51 -23.39
CA ILE A 442 -13.57 -6.31 -23.59
C ILE A 442 -12.77 -7.26 -22.68
N GLU A 443 -13.17 -7.39 -21.41
CA GLU A 443 -12.54 -8.35 -20.49
C GLU A 443 -12.55 -9.77 -21.06
N SER A 444 -13.69 -10.25 -21.56
CA SER A 444 -13.81 -11.61 -22.14
C SER A 444 -12.92 -11.80 -23.36
N PHE A 445 -12.83 -10.80 -24.25
CA PHE A 445 -11.95 -10.87 -25.41
C PHE A 445 -10.47 -10.85 -25.03
N MET A 446 -10.08 -10.05 -24.03
CA MET A 446 -8.71 -10.01 -23.53
C MET A 446 -8.33 -11.33 -22.81
N VAL A 447 -9.23 -11.89 -22.04
CA VAL A 447 -9.03 -13.20 -21.39
C VAL A 447 -8.86 -14.31 -22.44
N ALA A 448 -9.71 -14.34 -23.45
CA ALA A 448 -9.61 -15.31 -24.55
C ALA A 448 -8.29 -15.17 -25.31
N THR A 449 -7.87 -13.95 -25.63
CA THR A 449 -6.60 -13.66 -26.32
C THR A 449 -5.39 -14.08 -25.47
N ASN A 450 -5.38 -13.74 -24.20
CA ASN A 450 -4.31 -14.12 -23.27
C ASN A 450 -4.18 -15.66 -23.15
N SER A 451 -5.30 -16.38 -23.08
CA SER A 451 -5.31 -17.85 -23.04
C SER A 451 -4.86 -18.45 -24.38
N ALA A 452 -5.37 -17.93 -25.51
CA ALA A 452 -5.00 -18.41 -26.83
C ALA A 452 -3.47 -18.26 -27.10
N ILE A 453 -2.87 -17.15 -26.70
CA ILE A 453 -1.40 -16.93 -26.78
C ILE A 453 -0.66 -17.88 -25.82
N GLY A 454 -1.16 -18.10 -24.61
CA GLY A 454 -0.60 -19.07 -23.68
C GLY A 454 -0.53 -20.45 -24.27
N HIS A 455 -1.61 -20.94 -24.87
CA HIS A 455 -1.65 -22.25 -25.56
C HIS A 455 -0.76 -22.28 -26.81
N LEU A 456 -0.79 -21.23 -27.64
CA LEU A 456 0.00 -21.14 -28.86
C LEU A 456 1.50 -21.27 -28.56
N LEU A 457 2.01 -20.43 -27.66
CA LEU A 457 3.42 -20.39 -27.33
C LEU A 457 3.85 -21.53 -26.41
N GLY A 458 3.02 -21.93 -25.46
CA GLY A 458 3.25 -23.07 -24.57
C GLY A 458 3.41 -24.37 -25.34
N SER A 459 2.55 -24.64 -26.38
CA SER A 459 2.67 -25.80 -27.24
C SER A 459 3.96 -25.85 -28.07
N LYS A 460 4.68 -24.73 -28.18
CA LYS A 460 5.97 -24.61 -28.85
C LYS A 460 7.15 -24.64 -27.89
N GLY A 461 6.90 -24.79 -26.59
CA GLY A 461 7.93 -24.80 -25.56
C GLY A 461 8.58 -23.43 -25.32
N ALA A 462 7.83 -22.34 -25.56
CA ALA A 462 8.35 -20.99 -25.28
C ALA A 462 8.47 -20.76 -23.78
N PRO A 463 9.60 -20.25 -23.26
CA PRO A 463 9.67 -19.75 -21.89
C PRO A 463 8.73 -18.55 -21.71
N LEU A 464 7.78 -18.64 -20.80
CA LEU A 464 6.72 -17.63 -20.62
C LEU A 464 6.53 -17.23 -19.18
N PRO A 465 6.21 -15.94 -18.89
CA PRO A 465 5.78 -15.50 -17.58
C PRO A 465 4.29 -15.83 -17.39
N TRP A 466 4.01 -17.11 -17.07
CA TRP A 466 2.66 -17.58 -16.84
C TRP A 466 1.98 -16.79 -15.73
N ARG A 467 0.72 -16.42 -15.93
CA ARG A 467 -0.11 -15.81 -14.89
C ARG A 467 -0.87 -16.89 -14.15
N CYS A 468 -0.30 -17.35 -13.05
CA CYS A 468 -0.79 -18.46 -12.26
C CYS A 468 -1.72 -18.00 -11.14
N HIS A 469 -2.75 -18.78 -10.87
CA HIS A 469 -3.65 -18.61 -9.74
C HIS A 469 -3.94 -19.98 -9.14
N SER A 470 -3.35 -20.23 -7.98
CA SER A 470 -3.47 -21.52 -7.31
C SER A 470 -4.90 -21.78 -6.82
N PRO A 471 -5.33 -23.05 -6.73
CA PRO A 471 -6.56 -23.40 -6.06
C PRO A 471 -6.51 -23.00 -4.57
N PRO A 472 -7.66 -22.96 -3.88
CA PRO A 472 -7.73 -22.68 -2.46
C PRO A 472 -6.88 -23.64 -1.61
N ASP A 473 -6.37 -23.15 -0.51
CA ASP A 473 -5.67 -23.97 0.48
C ASP A 473 -6.63 -24.90 1.25
N ALA A 474 -6.21 -26.13 1.55
CA ALA A 474 -7.04 -27.13 2.21
C ALA A 474 -7.50 -26.71 3.61
N GLU A 475 -6.64 -26.02 4.38
CA GLU A 475 -6.99 -25.52 5.72
C GLU A 475 -8.03 -24.39 5.62
N GLU A 476 -7.89 -23.50 4.65
CA GLU A 476 -8.83 -22.41 4.40
C GLU A 476 -10.19 -22.97 3.95
N VAL A 477 -10.20 -24.00 3.09
CA VAL A 477 -11.43 -24.72 2.67
C VAL A 477 -12.10 -25.35 3.89
N SER A 478 -11.35 -26.05 4.74
CA SER A 478 -11.88 -26.65 5.98
C SER A 478 -12.49 -25.59 6.91
N SER A 479 -11.81 -24.47 7.09
CA SER A 479 -12.29 -23.34 7.91
C SER A 479 -13.59 -22.75 7.31
N LEU A 480 -13.66 -22.62 5.98
CA LEU A 480 -14.86 -22.11 5.32
C LEU A 480 -16.02 -23.11 5.41
N ASN A 481 -15.78 -24.42 5.25
CA ASN A 481 -16.80 -25.47 5.42
C ASN A 481 -17.43 -25.40 6.83
N ALA A 482 -16.62 -25.24 7.86
CA ALA A 482 -17.12 -25.05 9.24
C ALA A 482 -18.00 -23.79 9.36
N LYS A 483 -17.63 -22.68 8.70
CA LYS A 483 -18.45 -21.45 8.66
C LYS A 483 -19.76 -21.65 7.88
N LEU A 484 -19.71 -22.31 6.72
CA LEU A 484 -20.89 -22.60 5.90
C LEU A 484 -21.92 -23.41 6.70
N SER A 485 -21.46 -24.49 7.36
CA SER A 485 -22.31 -25.31 8.21
C SER A 485 -22.92 -24.50 9.37
N ALA A 486 -22.13 -23.66 10.05
CA ALA A 486 -22.61 -22.80 11.14
C ALA A 486 -23.61 -21.72 10.66
N LEU A 487 -23.60 -21.35 9.40
CA LEU A 487 -24.54 -20.42 8.76
C LEU A 487 -25.79 -21.11 8.18
N GLY A 488 -25.87 -22.44 8.25
CA GLY A 488 -26.98 -23.22 7.70
C GLY A 488 -26.90 -23.41 6.18
N VAL A 489 -25.70 -23.31 5.61
CA VAL A 489 -25.44 -23.64 4.20
C VAL A 489 -24.97 -25.08 4.12
N ASP A 490 -25.81 -25.98 3.59
CA ASP A 490 -25.56 -27.40 3.50
C ASP A 490 -24.74 -27.80 2.26
N ILE A 491 -23.69 -27.06 1.99
CA ILE A 491 -22.74 -27.35 0.91
C ILE A 491 -21.37 -27.55 1.55
N GLU A 492 -20.77 -28.68 1.27
CA GLU A 492 -19.37 -28.96 1.62
C GLU A 492 -18.51 -28.73 0.39
N LEU A 493 -17.55 -27.83 0.52
CA LEU A 493 -16.56 -27.58 -0.53
C LEU A 493 -15.58 -28.76 -0.57
N PRO A 494 -15.31 -29.32 -1.77
CA PRO A 494 -14.35 -30.42 -1.89
C PRO A 494 -12.93 -29.93 -1.52
N MET A 495 -12.18 -30.79 -0.85
CA MET A 495 -10.78 -30.53 -0.57
C MET A 495 -9.97 -30.56 -1.86
N PRO A 496 -9.15 -29.57 -2.15
CA PRO A 496 -8.26 -29.62 -3.30
C PRO A 496 -7.27 -30.78 -3.10
N SER A 497 -7.30 -31.75 -3.98
CA SER A 497 -6.29 -32.81 -4.04
C SER A 497 -5.08 -32.26 -4.78
N LEU A 498 -4.20 -31.57 -4.10
CA LEU A 498 -2.97 -31.08 -4.68
C LEU A 498 -1.95 -32.23 -4.74
N LYS A 499 -1.55 -32.66 -5.93
CA LYS A 499 -0.25 -33.24 -6.13
C LYS A 499 0.75 -32.09 -6.00
N THR A 500 1.39 -31.99 -4.85
CA THR A 500 2.39 -30.96 -4.56
C THR A 500 3.69 -31.27 -5.28
N HIS A 501 4.02 -30.51 -6.31
CA HIS A 501 5.38 -30.41 -6.81
C HIS A 501 5.84 -28.96 -6.63
N GLY A 502 6.94 -28.76 -5.92
CA GLY A 502 7.70 -27.51 -5.87
C GLY A 502 7.35 -26.53 -4.76
N GLN A 503 7.65 -26.89 -3.51
CA GLN A 503 7.45 -26.00 -2.35
C GLN A 503 8.64 -25.10 -2.01
N SER A 504 9.62 -24.89 -2.90
CA SER A 504 10.83 -24.13 -2.54
C SER A 504 10.73 -22.61 -2.61
N ASP A 505 9.78 -22.04 -3.37
CA ASP A 505 9.75 -20.59 -3.60
C ASP A 505 8.66 -19.84 -2.83
N SER A 506 7.70 -20.56 -2.24
CA SER A 506 6.61 -19.94 -1.47
C SER A 506 7.02 -19.51 -0.05
N GLU A 507 8.05 -20.12 0.53
CA GLU A 507 8.51 -19.81 1.88
C GLU A 507 9.24 -18.45 1.99
N GLU A 508 10.04 -18.05 1.00
CA GLU A 508 10.67 -16.73 1.01
C GLU A 508 9.65 -15.60 0.79
N LEU A 509 8.69 -15.80 -0.11
CA LEU A 509 7.61 -14.84 -0.35
C LEU A 509 6.63 -14.81 0.83
N SER A 510 6.36 -15.96 1.46
CA SER A 510 5.56 -16.07 2.69
C SER A 510 6.30 -15.44 3.88
N ASN A 511 7.62 -15.50 3.96
CA ASN A 511 8.42 -14.83 4.99
C ASN A 511 8.49 -13.30 4.78
N LEU A 512 8.56 -12.82 3.54
CA LEU A 512 8.42 -11.41 3.20
C LEU A 512 7.00 -10.87 3.49
N LEU A 513 5.98 -11.67 3.18
CA LEU A 513 4.58 -11.37 3.49
C LEU A 513 4.26 -11.64 4.97
N GLY A 514 4.92 -12.59 5.60
CA GLY A 514 4.80 -12.93 7.03
C GLY A 514 5.48 -11.91 7.94
N ALA A 515 6.61 -11.33 7.55
CA ALA A 515 7.18 -10.15 8.20
C ALA A 515 6.22 -8.95 8.12
N TRP A 516 5.39 -8.93 7.08
CA TRP A 516 4.35 -7.92 6.91
C TRP A 516 3.05 -8.28 7.64
N ALA A 517 2.66 -9.56 7.70
CA ALA A 517 1.53 -10.07 8.49
C ALA A 517 1.85 -10.11 9.98
N GLN A 518 3.12 -10.20 10.40
CA GLN A 518 3.53 -10.09 11.82
C GLN A 518 3.39 -8.68 12.38
N SER A 519 3.34 -7.67 11.53
CA SER A 519 2.72 -6.40 11.98
C SER A 519 1.22 -6.57 12.28
N SER A 520 0.64 -7.72 11.97
CA SER A 520 -0.77 -8.09 12.11
C SER A 520 -1.02 -9.41 12.88
N GLY A 521 0.02 -10.10 13.37
CA GLY A 521 0.01 -11.17 14.39
C GLY A 521 -0.51 -12.55 13.98
N GLY A 522 0.37 -13.56 13.93
CA GLY A 522 0.07 -14.99 14.09
C GLY A 522 0.61 -15.94 13.00
N GLY A 523 1.54 -16.84 13.34
CA GLY A 523 2.08 -17.90 12.49
C GLY A 523 1.92 -19.31 13.12
N ILE A 524 1.96 -20.36 12.30
CA ILE A 524 2.00 -21.80 12.70
C ILE A 524 2.88 -22.57 11.68
N ASP A 525 3.72 -23.48 12.18
CA ASP A 525 4.63 -24.35 11.42
C ASP A 525 3.99 -25.71 11.11
N VAL A 526 4.26 -26.30 9.93
CA VAL A 526 3.86 -27.68 9.56
C VAL A 526 4.96 -28.39 8.77
N GLU A 527 5.25 -29.64 9.13
CA GLU A 527 6.19 -30.55 8.48
C GLU A 527 5.48 -31.41 7.41
N LEU A 528 6.15 -31.74 6.29
CA LEU A 528 5.62 -32.51 5.17
C LEU A 528 6.45 -33.76 4.87
N GLU A 529 5.77 -34.87 4.55
CA GLU A 529 6.38 -36.13 4.10
C GLU A 529 6.21 -36.32 2.57
N ASP A 530 7.26 -36.88 1.96
CA ASP A 530 7.42 -37.05 0.50
C ASP A 530 6.96 -38.44 0.05
N ASP A 531 6.09 -38.54 -0.96
CA ASP A 531 5.73 -39.82 -1.57
C ASP A 531 5.61 -39.70 -3.11
N SER A 532 6.50 -40.33 -3.84
CA SER A 532 6.62 -40.28 -5.29
C SER A 532 6.07 -41.55 -5.96
N SER A 533 5.10 -41.41 -6.86
CA SER A 533 4.71 -42.47 -7.80
C SER A 533 4.65 -41.92 -9.22
N ASP A 534 5.43 -42.54 -10.11
CA ASP A 534 5.48 -42.28 -11.56
C ASP A 534 4.22 -42.84 -12.22
N ASP A 535 3.33 -42.00 -12.69
CA ASP A 535 2.30 -42.31 -13.68
C ASP A 535 2.61 -41.48 -14.93
N ASP A 536 2.81 -42.18 -16.09
CA ASP A 536 3.03 -41.58 -17.41
C ASP A 536 1.76 -40.78 -17.82
N ASP A 537 1.76 -39.48 -17.61
CA ASP A 537 0.72 -38.56 -18.07
C ASP A 537 1.09 -38.02 -19.46
N ASP A 538 0.28 -38.37 -20.48
CA ASP A 538 0.43 -37.98 -21.90
C ASP A 538 0.11 -36.46 -22.13
N SER A 539 -0.07 -35.68 -21.09
CA SER A 539 -0.35 -34.25 -21.16
C SER A 539 0.86 -33.46 -21.71
N PRO A 540 0.62 -32.43 -22.53
CA PRO A 540 1.69 -31.54 -22.99
C PRO A 540 2.52 -30.99 -21.81
N SER A 541 3.86 -30.90 -21.96
CA SER A 541 4.76 -30.54 -20.87
C SER A 541 4.39 -29.25 -20.12
N TYR A 542 3.85 -28.25 -20.82
CA TYR A 542 3.41 -26.99 -20.21
C TYR A 542 2.10 -27.08 -19.42
N LEU A 543 1.41 -28.23 -19.41
CA LEU A 543 0.17 -28.48 -18.65
C LEU A 543 0.35 -29.48 -17.50
N GLN A 544 1.53 -30.07 -17.32
CA GLN A 544 1.76 -31.15 -16.35
C GLN A 544 1.52 -30.72 -14.89
N ASN A 545 1.70 -29.45 -14.56
CA ASN A 545 1.50 -28.91 -13.21
C ASN A 545 0.14 -28.26 -13.03
N VAL A 546 -0.77 -28.36 -14.02
CA VAL A 546 -2.10 -27.76 -13.97
C VAL A 546 -3.07 -28.71 -13.26
N LEU A 547 -3.89 -28.16 -12.35
CA LEU A 547 -4.94 -28.95 -11.72
C LEU A 547 -5.92 -29.51 -12.78
N ASP A 548 -6.25 -30.78 -12.64
CA ASP A 548 -7.20 -31.46 -13.53
C ASP A 548 -8.47 -30.63 -13.75
N PRO A 549 -8.90 -30.43 -15.01
CA PRO A 549 -10.04 -29.57 -15.33
C PRO A 549 -11.36 -30.01 -14.65
N ASP A 550 -11.62 -31.31 -14.50
CA ASP A 550 -12.84 -31.82 -13.85
C ASP A 550 -12.77 -31.55 -12.32
N ALA A 551 -11.59 -31.74 -11.70
CA ALA A 551 -11.40 -31.44 -10.29
C ALA A 551 -11.56 -29.94 -10.01
N ARG A 552 -11.01 -29.08 -10.86
CA ARG A 552 -11.17 -27.63 -10.78
C ARG A 552 -12.64 -27.22 -10.95
N GLN A 553 -13.32 -27.79 -11.95
CA GLN A 553 -14.72 -27.55 -12.21
C GLN A 553 -15.60 -27.94 -11.01
N ASN A 554 -15.35 -29.09 -10.38
CA ASN A 554 -16.09 -29.55 -9.21
C ASN A 554 -16.00 -28.58 -8.02
N ILE A 555 -14.80 -28.02 -7.80
CA ILE A 555 -14.59 -27.00 -6.72
C ILE A 555 -15.38 -25.74 -7.05
N LEU A 556 -15.28 -25.22 -8.28
CA LEU A 556 -15.99 -24.01 -8.71
C LEU A 556 -17.51 -24.17 -8.65
N ASP A 557 -18.04 -25.34 -9.06
CA ASP A 557 -19.47 -25.66 -8.97
C ASP A 557 -19.96 -25.68 -7.51
N ALA A 558 -19.18 -26.25 -6.61
CA ALA A 558 -19.50 -26.25 -5.17
C ALA A 558 -19.51 -24.83 -4.59
N LEU A 559 -18.55 -23.98 -4.96
CA LEU A 559 -18.50 -22.58 -4.57
C LEU A 559 -19.74 -21.80 -5.04
N MET A 560 -20.15 -22.01 -6.30
CA MET A 560 -21.36 -21.37 -6.86
C MET A 560 -22.65 -21.87 -6.19
N LYS A 561 -22.74 -23.17 -5.91
CA LYS A 561 -23.88 -23.74 -5.17
C LYS A 561 -23.97 -23.14 -3.76
N ALA A 562 -22.85 -23.00 -3.07
CA ALA A 562 -22.79 -22.34 -1.74
C ALA A 562 -23.28 -20.90 -1.81
N GLN A 563 -22.89 -20.14 -2.83
CA GLN A 563 -23.38 -18.79 -3.07
C GLN A 563 -24.90 -18.75 -3.31
N THR A 564 -25.41 -19.67 -4.13
CA THR A 564 -26.84 -19.73 -4.48
C THR A 564 -27.68 -20.03 -3.24
N GLN A 565 -27.32 -21.08 -2.50
CA GLN A 565 -28.03 -21.45 -1.27
C GLN A 565 -27.96 -20.35 -0.21
N ALA A 566 -26.82 -19.70 -0.05
CA ALA A 566 -26.68 -18.56 0.86
C ALA A 566 -27.63 -17.40 0.49
N SER A 567 -27.85 -17.16 -0.80
CA SER A 567 -28.79 -16.13 -1.29
C SER A 567 -30.26 -16.46 -0.96
N GLU A 568 -30.61 -17.75 -0.96
CA GLU A 568 -31.97 -18.22 -0.64
C GLU A 568 -32.26 -18.11 0.86
N LEU A 569 -31.23 -18.21 1.72
CA LEU A 569 -31.37 -18.12 3.16
C LEU A 569 -31.58 -16.65 3.62
N ASP A 570 -30.59 -15.80 3.38
CA ASP A 570 -30.61 -14.39 3.80
C ASP A 570 -29.53 -13.59 3.05
N PRO A 571 -29.80 -12.35 2.60
CA PRO A 571 -28.80 -11.51 1.96
C PRO A 571 -27.53 -11.29 2.79
N THR A 572 -27.65 -11.33 4.13
CA THR A 572 -26.50 -11.21 5.04
C THR A 572 -25.63 -12.46 4.98
N VAL A 573 -26.26 -13.66 4.98
CA VAL A 573 -25.54 -14.94 4.83
C VAL A 573 -24.81 -14.97 3.51
N ARG A 574 -25.48 -14.57 2.41
CA ARG A 574 -24.85 -14.46 1.10
C ARG A 574 -23.57 -13.62 1.13
N ARG A 575 -23.62 -12.44 1.74
CA ARG A 575 -22.46 -11.55 1.81
C ARG A 575 -21.32 -12.12 2.64
N ILE A 576 -21.62 -12.80 3.75
CA ILE A 576 -20.61 -13.50 4.56
C ILE A 576 -19.93 -14.60 3.75
N VAL A 577 -20.74 -15.38 3.01
CA VAL A 577 -20.22 -16.42 2.13
C VAL A 577 -19.37 -15.82 1.02
N ASP A 578 -19.82 -14.79 0.32
CA ASP A 578 -19.05 -14.10 -0.73
C ASP A 578 -17.71 -13.58 -0.21
N GLN A 579 -17.67 -13.01 1.01
CA GLN A 579 -16.45 -12.55 1.63
C GLN A 579 -15.53 -13.72 2.02
N GLY A 580 -16.09 -14.82 2.53
CA GLY A 580 -15.34 -16.05 2.79
C GLY A 580 -14.72 -16.63 1.53
N LEU A 581 -15.49 -16.68 0.46
CA LEU A 581 -15.04 -17.13 -0.87
C LEU A 581 -13.95 -16.23 -1.44
N PHE A 582 -14.08 -14.91 -1.27
CA PHE A 582 -13.04 -13.97 -1.70
C PHE A 582 -11.72 -14.15 -0.93
N GLN A 583 -11.81 -14.39 0.39
CA GLN A 583 -10.64 -14.67 1.22
C GLN A 583 -9.98 -16.00 0.88
N LEU A 584 -10.76 -16.99 0.43
CA LEU A 584 -10.29 -18.29 -0.03
C LEU A 584 -9.47 -18.20 -1.33
N MET A 585 -9.73 -17.17 -2.16
CA MET A 585 -9.01 -16.99 -3.42
C MET A 585 -7.59 -16.47 -3.14
N GLN A 586 -6.62 -17.29 -3.49
CA GLN A 586 -5.21 -16.90 -3.45
C GLN A 586 -4.93 -15.74 -4.42
N ARG A 587 -3.80 -15.10 -4.29
CA ARG A 587 -3.40 -14.05 -5.22
C ARG A 587 -2.75 -14.66 -6.46
N ALA A 588 -3.11 -14.18 -7.64
CA ALA A 588 -2.43 -14.57 -8.84
C ALA A 588 -1.01 -14.02 -8.89
N THR A 589 -0.04 -14.83 -9.32
CA THR A 589 1.39 -14.52 -9.43
C THR A 589 1.90 -14.74 -10.84
N TYR A 590 3.11 -14.31 -11.16
CA TYR A 590 3.81 -14.72 -12.36
C TYR A 590 4.81 -15.83 -12.01
N SER A 591 4.88 -16.86 -12.86
CA SER A 591 5.80 -17.99 -12.72
C SER A 591 6.35 -18.40 -14.09
N SER A 592 7.55 -18.95 -14.14
CA SER A 592 8.06 -19.62 -15.35
C SER A 592 7.39 -20.99 -15.59
N GLU A 593 6.80 -21.58 -14.55
CA GLU A 593 6.05 -22.81 -14.63
C GLU A 593 4.55 -22.53 -14.66
N ASN A 594 3.81 -23.23 -15.52
CA ASN A 594 2.37 -23.08 -15.63
C ASN A 594 1.66 -24.00 -14.63
N SER A 595 0.93 -23.40 -13.69
CA SER A 595 0.02 -24.10 -12.77
C SER A 595 -1.47 -23.81 -13.06
N GLY A 596 -1.77 -23.20 -14.20
CA GLY A 596 -3.11 -22.78 -14.58
C GLY A 596 -3.61 -21.54 -13.83
N HIS A 597 -4.83 -21.13 -14.13
CA HIS A 597 -5.47 -20.00 -13.46
C HIS A 597 -6.83 -20.40 -12.90
N PHE A 598 -6.84 -20.86 -11.63
CA PHE A 598 -8.03 -21.38 -10.96
C PHE A 598 -9.23 -20.43 -11.04
N GLY A 599 -9.06 -19.16 -10.68
CA GLY A 599 -10.16 -18.18 -10.63
C GLY A 599 -10.77 -17.83 -11.99
N LEU A 600 -10.08 -18.10 -13.11
CA LEU A 600 -10.60 -17.95 -14.49
C LEU A 600 -10.99 -19.29 -15.12
N ASN A 601 -10.78 -20.38 -14.42
CA ASN A 601 -10.99 -21.74 -14.93
C ASN A 601 -10.22 -22.05 -16.24
N LEU A 602 -8.94 -21.61 -16.31
CA LEU A 602 -8.09 -21.73 -17.49
C LEU A 602 -6.86 -22.60 -17.21
N ASP A 603 -6.49 -23.45 -18.17
CA ASP A 603 -5.32 -24.33 -18.11
C ASP A 603 -4.04 -23.58 -18.44
N ALA A 604 -4.09 -22.61 -19.34
CA ALA A 604 -2.96 -21.78 -19.75
C ALA A 604 -3.38 -20.32 -19.84
N TYR A 605 -2.64 -19.47 -19.15
CA TYR A 605 -2.95 -18.05 -19.13
C TYR A 605 -1.66 -17.22 -18.99
N VAL A 606 -1.45 -16.31 -19.91
CA VAL A 606 -0.37 -15.32 -19.88
C VAL A 606 -0.97 -13.92 -19.97
N HIS A 607 -0.27 -12.93 -19.48
CA HIS A 607 -0.61 -11.56 -19.81
C HIS A 607 0.06 -11.17 -21.13
N PHE A 608 -0.73 -10.69 -22.07
CA PHE A 608 -0.29 -10.31 -23.42
C PHE A 608 -0.92 -8.99 -23.89
N THR A 609 -2.09 -8.65 -23.36
CA THR A 609 -2.96 -7.62 -23.92
C THR A 609 -2.75 -6.20 -23.39
N SER A 610 -1.73 -5.96 -22.52
CA SER A 610 -1.46 -4.62 -21.99
C SER A 610 0.04 -4.32 -21.86
N PRO A 611 0.84 -4.36 -22.93
CA PRO A 611 2.29 -4.18 -22.89
C PRO A 611 2.73 -2.74 -22.61
N ILE A 612 1.87 -1.73 -22.76
CA ILE A 612 2.19 -0.34 -22.39
C ILE A 612 2.37 -0.21 -20.88
N ARG A 613 1.61 -0.99 -20.11
CA ARG A 613 1.55 -0.86 -18.65
C ARG A 613 1.95 -2.09 -17.85
N ARG A 614 2.32 -3.22 -18.51
CA ARG A 614 2.80 -4.44 -17.82
C ARG A 614 3.99 -5.04 -18.54
N TYR A 615 5.08 -5.26 -17.82
CA TYR A 615 6.31 -5.83 -18.38
C TYR A 615 6.21 -7.32 -18.76
N PRO A 616 5.45 -8.20 -18.05
CA PRO A 616 5.23 -9.57 -18.51
C PRO A 616 4.61 -9.68 -19.89
N ASP A 617 3.72 -8.77 -20.26
CA ASP A 617 3.13 -8.71 -21.60
C ASP A 617 4.21 -8.43 -22.66
N LEU A 618 5.16 -7.54 -22.34
CA LEU A 618 6.29 -7.25 -23.23
C LEU A 618 7.19 -8.47 -23.44
N ILE A 619 7.40 -9.29 -22.40
CA ILE A 619 8.13 -10.58 -22.53
C ILE A 619 7.37 -11.51 -23.48
N ALA A 620 6.05 -11.69 -23.28
CA ALA A 620 5.22 -12.54 -24.13
C ALA A 620 5.23 -12.05 -25.59
N HIS A 621 5.19 -10.75 -25.84
CA HIS A 621 5.33 -10.17 -27.19
C HIS A 621 6.67 -10.52 -27.83
N ARG A 622 7.78 -10.46 -27.10
CA ARG A 622 9.10 -10.81 -27.60
C ARG A 622 9.20 -12.28 -27.99
N GLN A 623 8.65 -13.17 -27.18
CA GLN A 623 8.59 -14.60 -27.50
C GLN A 623 7.71 -14.88 -28.71
N LEU A 624 6.56 -14.21 -28.83
CA LEU A 624 5.71 -14.33 -30.01
C LEU A 624 6.44 -13.85 -31.29
N LYS A 625 7.19 -12.77 -31.23
CA LYS A 625 7.99 -12.29 -32.37
C LYS A 625 9.09 -13.27 -32.75
N SER A 626 9.80 -13.86 -31.77
CA SER A 626 10.78 -14.91 -32.04
C SER A 626 10.13 -16.10 -32.77
N PHE A 627 8.94 -16.54 -32.33
CA PHE A 627 8.17 -17.61 -32.98
C PHE A 627 7.78 -17.25 -34.42
N LEU A 628 7.20 -16.06 -34.64
CA LEU A 628 6.74 -15.63 -35.97
C LEU A 628 7.87 -15.49 -36.99
N ARG A 629 9.06 -15.12 -36.51
CA ARG A 629 10.26 -14.92 -37.33
C ARG A 629 11.10 -16.19 -37.51
N GLY A 630 10.79 -17.27 -36.77
CA GLY A 630 11.56 -18.49 -36.74
C GLY A 630 12.94 -18.30 -36.12
N GLU A 631 13.07 -17.38 -35.17
CA GLU A 631 14.27 -17.05 -34.42
C GLU A 631 14.33 -17.85 -33.11
N GLU A 632 15.51 -17.93 -32.47
CA GLU A 632 15.62 -18.45 -31.11
C GLU A 632 14.82 -17.60 -30.13
N TRP A 633 14.39 -18.21 -29.02
CA TRP A 633 13.62 -17.48 -28.00
C TRP A 633 14.43 -16.30 -27.46
N GLN A 634 13.82 -15.13 -27.42
CA GLN A 634 14.48 -13.90 -26.95
C GLN A 634 14.88 -13.96 -25.47
N HIS A 635 14.12 -14.69 -24.66
CA HIS A 635 14.38 -14.94 -23.26
C HIS A 635 14.44 -16.45 -22.99
N ASP A 636 15.44 -16.89 -22.24
CA ASP A 636 15.51 -18.26 -21.75
C ASP A 636 14.70 -18.47 -20.47
N GLU A 637 14.62 -19.72 -20.01
CA GLU A 637 13.82 -20.12 -18.88
C GLU A 637 14.31 -19.49 -17.56
N ASP A 638 15.63 -19.45 -17.35
CA ASP A 638 16.24 -18.83 -16.16
C ASP A 638 15.97 -17.33 -16.07
N GLU A 639 16.02 -16.64 -17.21
CA GLU A 639 15.69 -15.20 -17.26
C GLU A 639 14.22 -14.97 -17.01
N VAL A 640 13.32 -15.74 -17.63
CA VAL A 640 11.88 -15.64 -17.42
C VAL A 640 11.52 -15.92 -15.97
N SER A 641 12.14 -16.89 -15.32
CA SER A 641 11.93 -17.18 -13.89
C SER A 641 12.23 -15.96 -13.02
N LYS A 642 13.43 -15.37 -13.17
CA LYS A 642 13.82 -14.14 -12.43
C LYS A 642 12.92 -12.95 -12.72
N LEU A 643 12.51 -12.79 -13.99
CA LEU A 643 11.61 -11.70 -14.39
C LEU A 643 10.20 -11.91 -13.82
N SER A 644 9.70 -13.14 -13.79
CA SER A 644 8.39 -13.49 -13.23
C SER A 644 8.32 -13.16 -11.74
N GLN A 645 9.35 -13.56 -10.98
CA GLN A 645 9.44 -13.21 -9.56
C GLN A 645 9.46 -11.69 -9.36
N HIS A 646 10.35 -10.98 -10.09
CA HIS A 646 10.43 -9.52 -10.00
C HIS A 646 9.10 -8.83 -10.35
N CYS A 647 8.42 -9.26 -11.42
CA CYS A 647 7.13 -8.69 -11.82
C CYS A 647 6.04 -8.96 -10.78
N THR A 648 6.06 -10.11 -10.12
CA THR A 648 5.14 -10.42 -9.01
C THR A 648 5.36 -9.47 -7.85
N GLU A 649 6.60 -9.30 -7.39
CA GLU A 649 6.96 -8.39 -6.30
C GLU A 649 6.55 -6.94 -6.58
N GLN A 650 6.92 -6.43 -7.77
CA GLN A 650 6.60 -5.06 -8.18
C GLN A 650 5.08 -4.83 -8.29
N SER A 651 4.33 -5.80 -8.84
CA SER A 651 2.87 -5.72 -8.94
C SER A 651 2.20 -5.69 -7.57
N LEU A 652 2.71 -6.45 -6.60
CA LEU A 652 2.22 -6.44 -5.22
C LEU A 652 2.48 -5.08 -4.55
N ILE A 653 3.68 -4.53 -4.69
CA ILE A 653 4.03 -3.22 -4.15
C ILE A 653 3.18 -2.13 -4.79
N ALA A 654 3.01 -2.16 -6.13
CA ALA A 654 2.16 -1.22 -6.87
C ALA A 654 0.72 -1.25 -6.34
N LYS A 655 0.13 -2.45 -6.24
CA LYS A 655 -1.23 -2.65 -5.74
C LYS A 655 -1.42 -2.14 -4.31
N TYR A 656 -0.42 -2.35 -3.46
CA TYR A 656 -0.44 -1.87 -2.09
C TYR A 656 -0.39 -0.33 -2.01
N ILE A 657 0.46 0.30 -2.84
CA ILE A 657 0.55 1.77 -2.92
C ILE A 657 -0.76 2.36 -3.42
N GLU A 658 -1.33 1.79 -4.48
CA GLU A 658 -2.64 2.19 -5.02
C GLU A 658 -3.72 2.12 -3.94
N TRP A 659 -3.84 0.98 -3.28
CA TRP A 659 -4.85 0.76 -2.24
C TRP A 659 -4.71 1.75 -1.07
N GLU A 660 -3.49 1.98 -0.58
CA GLU A 660 -3.25 2.94 0.50
C GLU A 660 -3.62 4.37 0.09
N LEU A 661 -3.19 4.84 -1.08
CA LEU A 661 -3.48 6.21 -1.50
C LEU A 661 -4.94 6.41 -1.91
N VAL A 662 -5.61 5.38 -2.40
CA VAL A 662 -7.07 5.37 -2.59
C VAL A 662 -7.77 5.52 -1.25
N ALA A 663 -7.37 4.75 -0.23
CA ALA A 663 -7.92 4.88 1.12
C ALA A 663 -7.69 6.28 1.71
N ASN A 664 -6.48 6.83 1.55
CA ASN A 664 -6.15 8.18 2.03
C ASN A 664 -7.01 9.26 1.35
N ALA A 665 -7.13 9.23 0.02
CA ALA A 665 -7.97 10.17 -0.73
C ALA A 665 -9.43 10.08 -0.29
N TYR A 666 -9.93 8.85 -0.09
CA TYR A 666 -11.27 8.63 0.40
C TYR A 666 -11.46 9.17 1.82
N HIS A 667 -10.50 8.93 2.72
CA HIS A 667 -10.57 9.43 4.09
C HIS A 667 -10.54 10.97 4.15
N ILE A 668 -9.79 11.63 3.26
CA ILE A 668 -9.83 13.08 3.11
C ILE A 668 -11.23 13.54 2.64
N HIS A 669 -11.80 12.85 1.65
CA HIS A 669 -13.15 13.12 1.17
C HIS A 669 -14.20 12.97 2.28
N LEU A 670 -14.16 11.86 3.03
CA LEU A 670 -15.04 11.62 4.18
C LEU A 670 -14.86 12.69 5.27
N LEU A 671 -13.61 13.06 5.56
CA LEU A 671 -13.30 14.12 6.54
C LEU A 671 -13.94 15.46 6.16
N ARG A 672 -14.05 15.77 4.88
CA ARG A 672 -14.73 16.95 4.33
C ARG A 672 -16.24 16.75 4.11
N GLY A 673 -16.85 15.84 4.85
CA GLY A 673 -18.29 15.57 4.80
C GLY A 673 -18.79 14.90 3.54
N GLY A 674 -17.87 14.42 2.67
CA GLY A 674 -18.22 13.75 1.42
C GLY A 674 -18.85 12.38 1.64
N GLU A 675 -19.67 11.99 0.70
CA GLU A 675 -20.31 10.68 0.58
C GLU A 675 -19.98 10.07 -0.78
N ILE A 676 -20.25 8.78 -0.95
CA ILE A 676 -20.08 8.12 -2.23
C ILE A 676 -20.96 8.81 -3.28
N GLY A 677 -20.42 9.06 -4.47
CA GLY A 677 -21.11 9.77 -5.54
C GLY A 677 -21.11 11.29 -5.41
N THR A 678 -20.41 11.84 -4.43
CA THR A 678 -20.30 13.29 -4.25
C THR A 678 -18.90 13.81 -4.51
N GLN A 679 -18.78 15.11 -4.65
CA GLN A 679 -17.52 15.83 -4.74
C GLN A 679 -17.31 16.70 -3.51
N THR A 680 -16.07 16.76 -3.03
CA THR A 680 -15.64 17.68 -1.96
C THR A 680 -14.47 18.52 -2.42
N ASP A 681 -14.31 19.70 -1.85
CA ASP A 681 -13.22 20.64 -2.10
C ASP A 681 -12.74 21.30 -0.81
N LEU A 682 -11.89 22.33 -0.92
CA LEU A 682 -11.29 23.00 0.23
C LEU A 682 -12.33 23.60 1.17
N ASP A 683 -13.40 24.16 0.62
CA ASP A 683 -14.45 24.87 1.37
C ASP A 683 -15.55 23.93 1.87
N SER A 684 -15.49 22.64 1.54
CA SER A 684 -16.46 21.67 2.00
C SER A 684 -16.44 21.56 3.54
N PRO A 685 -17.60 21.51 4.19
CA PRO A 685 -17.67 21.48 5.65
C PRO A 685 -17.04 20.20 6.19
N MET A 686 -16.30 20.33 7.28
CA MET A 686 -15.72 19.17 7.96
C MET A 686 -16.83 18.28 8.52
N ILE A 687 -16.60 16.97 8.49
CA ILE A 687 -17.52 15.99 9.06
C ILE A 687 -17.73 16.27 10.55
N GLY A 688 -19.00 16.43 10.94
CA GLY A 688 -19.38 16.56 12.34
C GLY A 688 -19.48 15.21 13.07
N GLU A 689 -20.24 15.16 14.16
CA GLU A 689 -20.59 13.90 14.81
C GLU A 689 -21.51 13.08 13.90
N LYS A 690 -20.91 12.19 13.09
CA LYS A 690 -21.63 11.28 12.19
C LYS A 690 -21.65 9.89 12.79
N SER A 691 -22.79 9.22 12.67
CA SER A 691 -22.94 7.81 13.04
C SER A 691 -23.54 7.02 11.89
N TRP A 692 -23.11 5.77 11.77
CA TRP A 692 -23.55 4.85 10.73
C TRP A 692 -24.17 3.60 11.35
N PRO A 693 -25.20 3.01 10.74
CA PRO A 693 -25.63 1.64 11.04
C PRO A 693 -24.70 0.65 10.31
N ALA A 694 -23.40 0.70 10.64
CA ALA A 694 -22.40 -0.08 9.94
C ALA A 694 -22.65 -1.58 10.07
N ARG A 695 -22.31 -2.37 9.03
CA ARG A 695 -22.43 -3.82 9.03
C ARG A 695 -21.10 -4.45 9.49
N ILE A 696 -21.18 -5.42 10.38
CA ILE A 696 -20.01 -6.21 10.80
C ILE A 696 -19.67 -7.21 9.70
N VAL A 697 -18.48 -7.05 9.10
CA VAL A 697 -18.01 -7.85 7.96
C VAL A 697 -16.84 -8.76 8.32
N GLY A 698 -16.21 -8.55 9.46
CA GLY A 698 -15.11 -9.39 9.91
C GLY A 698 -14.91 -9.33 11.42
N LEU A 699 -14.57 -10.47 11.99
CA LEU A 699 -14.24 -10.63 13.40
C LEU A 699 -12.87 -11.30 13.53
N ARG A 700 -11.91 -10.59 14.08
CA ARG A 700 -10.56 -11.10 14.35
C ARG A 700 -10.01 -10.43 15.59
N THR A 701 -9.79 -11.19 16.65
CA THR A 701 -9.24 -10.65 17.91
C THR A 701 -7.96 -9.85 17.67
N PRO A 702 -7.83 -8.60 18.13
CA PRO A 702 -8.77 -7.87 18.99
C PRO A 702 -9.74 -6.92 18.23
N TRP A 703 -9.97 -7.11 16.94
CA TRP A 703 -10.67 -6.16 16.07
C TRP A 703 -11.99 -6.69 15.55
N VAL A 704 -12.94 -5.77 15.40
CA VAL A 704 -14.19 -5.91 14.63
C VAL A 704 -14.06 -5.03 13.40
N PHE A 705 -14.27 -5.58 12.21
CA PHE A 705 -14.28 -4.85 10.95
C PHE A 705 -15.72 -4.54 10.55
N LEU A 706 -15.96 -3.32 10.15
CA LEU A 706 -17.30 -2.82 9.84
C LEU A 706 -17.30 -2.10 8.49
N ASP A 707 -18.28 -2.43 7.66
CA ASP A 707 -18.58 -1.65 6.45
C ASP A 707 -19.53 -0.51 6.82
N LEU A 708 -19.14 0.70 6.46
CA LEU A 708 -19.95 1.89 6.73
C LEU A 708 -21.17 1.99 5.81
N TYR A 709 -21.06 1.43 4.61
CA TYR A 709 -22.11 1.39 3.60
C TYR A 709 -22.29 -0.07 3.15
N ASP A 710 -23.51 -0.42 2.77
CA ASP A 710 -23.85 -1.82 2.42
C ASP A 710 -23.18 -2.35 1.15
N ASP A 711 -22.43 -1.54 0.43
CA ASP A 711 -21.72 -1.90 -0.80
C ASP A 711 -20.28 -2.40 -0.58
N GLY A 712 -19.80 -2.44 0.67
CA GLY A 712 -18.44 -2.90 1.01
C GLY A 712 -17.33 -1.92 0.65
N ALA A 713 -17.70 -0.71 0.22
CA ALA A 713 -16.76 0.26 -0.31
C ALA A 713 -15.85 0.87 0.76
N ILE A 714 -16.29 0.92 2.03
CA ILE A 714 -15.56 1.59 3.10
C ILE A 714 -15.58 0.78 4.37
N GLN A 715 -14.40 0.36 4.77
CA GLN A 715 -14.20 -0.41 5.99
C GLN A 715 -13.56 0.42 7.09
N GLY A 716 -14.15 0.33 8.27
CA GLY A 716 -13.56 0.80 9.50
C GLY A 716 -13.29 -0.36 10.45
N ARG A 717 -12.50 -0.11 11.47
CA ARG A 717 -12.23 -1.08 12.52
C ARG A 717 -12.61 -0.56 13.89
N MET A 718 -13.08 -1.46 14.76
CA MET A 718 -13.41 -1.16 16.14
C MET A 718 -12.71 -2.18 17.06
N HIS A 719 -12.03 -1.71 18.09
CA HIS A 719 -11.36 -2.60 19.02
C HIS A 719 -12.37 -3.20 20.02
N LEU A 720 -12.31 -4.52 20.27
CA LEU A 720 -13.22 -5.24 21.18
C LEU A 720 -13.36 -4.59 22.57
N ARG A 721 -12.29 -3.99 23.10
CA ARG A 721 -12.32 -3.27 24.39
C ARG A 721 -13.33 -2.11 24.42
N GLN A 722 -13.81 -1.64 23.30
CA GLN A 722 -14.81 -0.57 23.23
C GLN A 722 -16.23 -1.08 23.45
N LEU A 723 -16.47 -2.36 23.24
CA LEU A 723 -17.76 -3.01 23.47
C LEU A 723 -18.04 -3.27 24.97
N GLY A 724 -17.01 -3.23 25.81
CA GLY A 724 -17.20 -3.37 27.25
C GLY A 724 -15.88 -3.24 28.04
N LYS A 725 -15.77 -2.17 28.85
CA LYS A 725 -14.54 -1.87 29.63
C LYS A 725 -14.17 -2.89 30.72
N LYS A 726 -15.08 -3.79 31.09
CA LYS A 726 -14.91 -4.76 32.20
C LYS A 726 -15.04 -6.22 31.76
N ARG A 727 -15.31 -6.47 30.48
CA ARG A 727 -15.55 -7.82 29.95
C ARG A 727 -14.33 -8.27 29.15
N GLN A 728 -13.90 -9.52 29.37
CA GLN A 728 -12.95 -10.15 28.47
C GLN A 728 -13.75 -10.68 27.29
N LEU A 729 -13.60 -10.05 26.15
CA LEU A 729 -14.26 -10.40 24.90
C LEU A 729 -13.27 -11.05 23.95
N SER A 730 -13.68 -12.16 23.34
CA SER A 730 -12.93 -12.87 22.29
C SER A 730 -13.85 -13.19 21.12
N VAL A 731 -13.26 -13.50 19.99
CA VAL A 731 -13.96 -14.03 18.83
C VAL A 731 -14.03 -15.54 18.99
N ASP A 732 -15.19 -16.15 18.64
CA ASP A 732 -15.38 -17.60 18.67
C ASP A 732 -14.46 -18.33 17.65
N ALA A 733 -14.37 -19.64 17.75
CA ALA A 733 -13.51 -20.45 16.89
C ALA A 733 -13.85 -20.34 15.38
N HIS A 734 -15.09 -20.02 15.05
CA HIS A 734 -15.54 -19.90 13.66
C HIS A 734 -15.45 -18.46 13.13
N GLY A 735 -15.10 -17.47 13.95
CA GLY A 735 -15.07 -16.07 13.55
C GLY A 735 -16.45 -15.46 13.27
N LEU A 736 -17.52 -16.04 13.80
CA LEU A 736 -18.90 -15.64 13.58
C LEU A 736 -19.48 -14.78 14.70
N ASN A 737 -18.96 -14.91 15.92
CA ASN A 737 -19.48 -14.22 17.09
C ASN A 737 -18.39 -13.64 17.95
N VAL A 738 -18.70 -12.53 18.62
CA VAL A 738 -17.94 -12.06 19.80
C VAL A 738 -18.63 -12.56 21.04
N ILE A 739 -17.90 -13.32 21.83
CA ILE A 739 -18.37 -13.96 23.08
C ILE A 739 -17.60 -13.40 24.27
N GLN A 740 -18.15 -13.59 25.47
CA GLN A 740 -17.47 -13.24 26.72
C GLN A 740 -16.60 -14.43 27.17
N SER A 741 -15.29 -14.22 27.37
CA SER A 741 -14.32 -15.31 27.62
C SER A 741 -14.28 -15.82 29.07
N ASP A 742 -15.12 -15.28 29.98
CA ASP A 742 -15.08 -15.60 31.41
C ASP A 742 -16.03 -16.73 31.81
N SER A 743 -16.77 -17.33 30.85
CA SER A 743 -17.73 -18.41 31.15
C SER A 743 -17.12 -19.79 31.03
N GLU A 744 -17.42 -20.65 31.98
CA GLU A 744 -17.02 -22.06 31.95
C GLU A 744 -17.80 -22.88 30.90
N ASN A 745 -18.89 -22.32 30.32
CA ASN A 745 -19.74 -22.92 29.28
C ASN A 745 -19.97 -21.98 28.13
N TRP A 746 -19.05 -21.94 27.17
CA TRP A 746 -19.12 -21.09 25.98
C TRP A 746 -20.30 -21.39 25.01
N GLU A 747 -20.90 -22.59 25.10
CA GLU A 747 -22.02 -23.01 24.24
C GLU A 747 -23.37 -22.38 24.59
N ASP A 748 -23.55 -21.89 25.83
CA ASP A 748 -24.81 -21.32 26.32
C ASP A 748 -24.85 -19.78 26.33
N GLU A 749 -23.78 -19.09 25.95
CA GLU A 749 -23.74 -17.62 26.00
C GLU A 749 -24.32 -16.95 24.76
N LYS A 750 -25.21 -15.98 24.99
CA LYS A 750 -25.68 -15.11 23.92
C LYS A 750 -24.51 -14.27 23.39
N PRO A 751 -24.25 -14.31 22.09
CA PRO A 751 -23.18 -13.51 21.50
C PRO A 751 -23.44 -12.01 21.73
N VAL A 752 -22.38 -11.26 22.05
CA VAL A 752 -22.42 -9.80 22.24
C VAL A 752 -22.67 -9.11 20.89
N ILE A 753 -22.04 -9.60 19.84
CA ILE A 753 -22.26 -9.22 18.44
C ILE A 753 -22.02 -10.42 17.53
N ARG A 754 -22.65 -10.36 16.36
CA ARG A 754 -22.55 -11.40 15.31
C ARG A 754 -21.99 -10.83 14.01
N LEU A 755 -21.29 -11.64 13.27
CA LEU A 755 -20.91 -11.34 11.89
C LEU A 755 -22.19 -11.07 11.06
N GLY A 756 -22.15 -10.10 10.15
CA GLY A 756 -23.29 -9.69 9.34
C GLY A 756 -24.30 -8.77 10.03
N GLN A 757 -24.27 -8.65 11.34
CA GLN A 757 -25.16 -7.79 12.10
C GLN A 757 -24.89 -6.31 11.80
N HIS A 758 -25.95 -5.48 11.73
CA HIS A 758 -25.81 -4.03 11.78
C HIS A 758 -25.49 -3.56 13.20
N TYR A 759 -24.51 -2.70 13.30
CA TYR A 759 -24.04 -2.16 14.58
C TYR A 759 -23.91 -0.64 14.50
N PRO A 760 -24.62 0.13 15.35
CA PRO A 760 -24.51 1.58 15.32
C PRO A 760 -23.14 2.01 15.82
N CYS A 761 -22.40 2.67 14.96
CA CYS A 761 -21.06 3.16 15.28
C CYS A 761 -20.90 4.63 14.93
N ARG A 762 -19.91 5.27 15.54
CA ARG A 762 -19.49 6.64 15.26
C ARG A 762 -18.00 6.69 14.99
N LEU A 763 -17.58 7.73 14.31
CA LEU A 763 -16.16 7.96 14.04
C LEU A 763 -15.42 8.26 15.35
N ARG A 764 -14.32 7.54 15.56
CA ARG A 764 -13.41 7.75 16.69
C ARG A 764 -12.09 8.37 16.26
N GLY A 765 -11.59 7.99 15.10
CA GLY A 765 -10.36 8.48 14.52
C GLY A 765 -10.30 8.20 13.03
N ILE A 766 -9.68 9.12 12.30
CA ILE A 766 -9.45 8.99 10.87
C ILE A 766 -7.99 9.29 10.60
N ASP A 767 -7.31 8.30 10.06
CA ASP A 767 -5.91 8.39 9.69
C ASP A 767 -5.81 8.62 8.18
N ILE A 768 -5.67 9.87 7.81
CA ILE A 768 -5.51 10.28 6.40
C ILE A 768 -4.08 10.10 5.89
N TRP A 769 -3.17 9.62 6.73
CA TRP A 769 -1.76 9.42 6.39
C TRP A 769 -1.44 7.95 6.11
N SER A 770 -1.88 7.03 6.95
CA SER A 770 -1.66 5.59 6.76
C SER A 770 -2.90 4.80 6.32
N GLY A 771 -4.05 5.47 6.16
CA GLY A 771 -5.25 4.89 5.57
C GLY A 771 -6.04 3.98 6.51
N SER A 772 -6.30 4.39 7.76
CA SER A 772 -7.17 3.62 8.64
C SER A 772 -8.32 4.44 9.24
N LEU A 773 -9.44 3.78 9.48
CA LEU A 773 -10.65 4.36 10.03
C LEU A 773 -11.02 3.66 11.33
N ASP A 774 -10.86 4.35 12.46
CA ASP A 774 -11.20 3.84 13.77
C ASP A 774 -12.62 4.24 14.17
N LEU A 775 -13.43 3.25 14.53
CA LEU A 775 -14.83 3.40 14.93
C LEU A 775 -15.00 3.10 16.41
N ALA A 776 -16.09 3.60 16.97
CA ALA A 776 -16.54 3.33 18.33
C ALA A 776 -18.05 3.07 18.33
N PRO A 777 -18.59 2.34 19.33
CA PRO A 777 -20.04 2.29 19.57
C PRO A 777 -20.64 3.70 19.62
N LYS A 778 -21.87 3.83 19.12
CA LYS A 778 -22.65 5.09 19.20
C LYS A 778 -22.97 5.41 20.64
#